data_29403e631bcbbecb54fe70cb3413b6d2
#
_entry.id   29403e631bcbbecb54fe70cb3413b6d2
#
_cell.length_a   1.000
_cell.length_b   1.000
_cell.length_c   1.000
_cell.angle_alpha   90.00
_cell.angle_beta   90.00
_cell.angle_gamma   90.00
#
_symmetry.space_group_name_H-M   'P 1'
#
loop_
_entity.id
_entity.type
_entity.pdbx_description
1 polymer ?
#
loop_
_entity_poly.entity_id
_entity_poly.type
_entity_poly.pdbx_seq_one_letter_code
_entity_poly.pdbx_strand_id
1 'polypeptide(L)'
;LLLEEFYRSAVLLAGRYPLWWLVPPDHEEVYQEYADSLLFHRFVKARDVIDLGGLDNVPAHEFFGAALWQLYKGIDSPYKSILKIFLMEAYSRDYPSPRWLAQQAKEAIFGGEKDIDKLDAYILLYQRVEEYLKQSHDKDRLELARRCLYFKVGEHLSHARQHDNWRIQAMLDLTRQWGWGQTQLQMMDTRSEWKIDRVIRERNALVGVLTRSYRLLTDFARKYAQTSHIDPLELNLLGRKLYTALDHRPGKIDHINPGISRNLSEPQLSLHYRPTRDGSLAWMLYRGKLDEEALIDQRPIKISTNLMEIVVWSHVNQVWGGDSLITLYPGETELTHNELLSLRNSIGQLFPHRMPASAGMQTLAKPASATLMAMFINIGTDPLEHLTKEGKQLTSERHDPLSFASTRANLAIHHEVVLQTSWGELLINRHEGPEGLLDSLCNLLNLQPAADQTDTRLRAYSFSSVRGGQIANRITDLFGHIIQRFHSGELNHGRYAFRMGTEFFVVQQEEKSRYSWRSLESFESLLEELQQPQRVYRALEFDPEIMAKSPYPVIFRGSKPSVIQLFFKTGAQQAEIYILDEQGALFSQTLAADSPRFLMLQQRRFLNSLQQLHNLLPGDTGNLLAEPEFYELIKLRSGEYRCERRRVPLVRADDYMELTLVSDTAQANGRPVSLICGDREFTHLEYGDELYSATADYIHSLRHGDERYPIYLTSLRLSSFQPIEPPTTVELLELKRRVEERLNAFS
;
A
#
# COMPACT_ATOMS: atom_id res chain seq x y z
N LEU A 1 -13.62 13.72 -35.46
CA LEU A 1 -12.26 14.25 -35.28
C LEU A 1 -11.20 13.41 -35.97
N LEU A 2 -11.32 12.06 -35.95
CA LEU A 2 -10.41 11.20 -36.70
C LEU A 2 -10.50 11.44 -38.21
N LEU A 3 -11.70 11.65 -38.69
CA LEU A 3 -11.96 11.97 -40.10
C LEU A 3 -11.37 13.33 -40.50
N GLU A 4 -11.52 14.33 -39.63
CA GLU A 4 -10.89 15.66 -39.81
C GLU A 4 -9.36 15.55 -39.89
N GLU A 5 -8.73 14.79 -38.95
CA GLU A 5 -7.28 14.55 -38.96
C GLU A 5 -6.85 13.82 -40.25
N PHE A 6 -7.64 12.86 -40.70
CA PHE A 6 -7.39 12.12 -41.93
C PHE A 6 -7.46 13.06 -43.16
N TYR A 7 -8.54 13.81 -43.31
CA TYR A 7 -8.69 14.75 -44.43
C TYR A 7 -7.59 15.82 -44.44
N ARG A 8 -7.29 16.41 -43.27
CA ARG A 8 -6.21 17.40 -43.14
C ARG A 8 -4.83 16.85 -43.57
N SER A 9 -4.58 15.54 -43.39
CA SER A 9 -3.31 14.92 -43.80
C SER A 9 -3.19 14.74 -45.32
N ALA A 10 -4.27 14.86 -46.08
CA ALA A 10 -4.35 14.68 -47.51
C ALA A 10 -3.75 13.34 -48.02
N VAL A 11 -3.92 12.27 -47.25
CA VAL A 11 -3.37 10.95 -47.56
C VAL A 11 -4.32 10.13 -48.42
N LEU A 12 -3.79 9.37 -49.38
CA LEU A 12 -4.53 8.38 -50.16
C LEU A 12 -4.74 7.11 -49.31
N LEU A 13 -5.99 6.62 -49.25
CA LEU A 13 -6.31 5.37 -48.60
C LEU A 13 -6.37 4.22 -49.59
N ALA A 14 -5.44 3.31 -49.55
CA ALA A 14 -5.30 2.20 -50.50
C ALA A 14 -5.25 2.69 -51.97
N GLY A 15 -4.58 3.80 -52.24
CA GLY A 15 -4.45 4.40 -53.55
C GLY A 15 -5.68 5.16 -54.02
N ARG A 16 -6.70 5.37 -53.16
CA ARG A 16 -7.92 6.11 -53.49
C ARG A 16 -7.93 7.47 -52.85
N TYR A 17 -8.52 8.44 -53.55
CA TYR A 17 -8.72 9.78 -53.04
C TYR A 17 -9.96 9.83 -52.15
N PRO A 18 -9.93 10.50 -50.96
CA PRO A 18 -11.15 10.83 -50.28
C PRO A 18 -12.08 11.67 -51.15
N LEU A 19 -13.31 11.20 -51.38
CA LEU A 19 -14.29 11.91 -52.23
C LEU A 19 -14.58 13.32 -51.69
N TRP A 20 -14.48 13.51 -50.38
CA TRP A 20 -14.64 14.77 -49.69
C TRP A 20 -13.81 15.92 -50.29
N TRP A 21 -12.56 15.65 -50.74
CA TRP A 21 -11.70 16.65 -51.36
C TRP A 21 -12.19 17.15 -52.74
N LEU A 22 -13.12 16.42 -53.35
CA LEU A 22 -13.66 16.75 -54.68
C LEU A 22 -14.99 17.51 -54.60
N VAL A 23 -15.60 17.58 -53.41
CA VAL A 23 -16.82 18.36 -53.17
C VAL A 23 -16.40 19.79 -52.82
N PRO A 24 -16.93 20.83 -53.54
CA PRO A 24 -16.59 22.22 -53.27
C PRO A 24 -16.97 22.66 -51.87
N PRO A 25 -16.24 23.62 -51.23
CA PRO A 25 -16.50 24.08 -49.87
C PRO A 25 -17.92 24.63 -49.65
N ASP A 26 -18.51 25.25 -50.65
CA ASP A 26 -19.86 25.83 -50.62
C ASP A 26 -20.99 24.75 -50.71
N HIS A 27 -20.63 23.49 -50.89
CA HIS A 27 -21.58 22.36 -50.96
C HIS A 27 -21.43 21.40 -49.77
N GLU A 28 -20.70 21.76 -48.71
CA GLU A 28 -20.53 20.92 -47.53
C GLU A 28 -21.87 20.57 -46.84
N GLU A 29 -22.82 21.52 -46.78
CA GLU A 29 -24.15 21.30 -46.18
C GLU A 29 -24.97 20.26 -46.91
N VAL A 30 -24.73 20.09 -48.21
CA VAL A 30 -25.40 19.12 -49.12
C VAL A 30 -24.41 18.07 -49.61
N TYR A 31 -23.42 17.74 -48.78
CA TYR A 31 -22.31 16.87 -49.15
C TYR A 31 -22.77 15.58 -49.84
N GLN A 32 -23.73 14.85 -49.24
CA GLN A 32 -24.16 13.55 -49.77
C GLN A 32 -24.76 13.66 -51.18
N GLU A 33 -25.64 14.64 -51.38
CA GLU A 33 -26.28 14.86 -52.68
C GLU A 33 -25.25 15.21 -53.77
N TYR A 34 -24.26 16.03 -53.44
CA TYR A 34 -23.20 16.40 -54.38
C TYR A 34 -22.26 15.23 -54.67
N ALA A 35 -21.85 14.45 -53.64
CA ALA A 35 -21.02 13.29 -53.78
C ALA A 35 -21.66 12.20 -54.65
N ASP A 36 -22.94 11.94 -54.44
CA ASP A 36 -23.74 11.00 -55.27
C ASP A 36 -23.84 11.51 -56.73
N SER A 37 -23.99 12.79 -56.95
CA SER A 37 -23.99 13.41 -58.28
C SER A 37 -22.66 13.22 -59.01
N LEU A 38 -21.52 13.41 -58.30
CA LEU A 38 -20.18 13.18 -58.91
C LEU A 38 -20.00 11.73 -59.38
N LEU A 39 -20.51 10.76 -58.64
CA LEU A 39 -20.44 9.36 -58.99
C LEU A 39 -21.46 8.98 -60.06
N PHE A 40 -22.70 9.50 -59.99
CA PHE A 40 -23.77 9.20 -60.95
C PHE A 40 -23.46 9.73 -62.34
N HIS A 41 -22.99 10.97 -62.42
CA HIS A 41 -22.59 11.57 -63.72
C HIS A 41 -21.21 11.10 -64.22
N ARG A 42 -20.54 10.19 -63.51
CA ARG A 42 -19.22 9.64 -63.82
C ARG A 42 -18.12 10.69 -63.96
N PHE A 43 -18.24 11.85 -63.29
CA PHE A 43 -17.15 12.82 -63.21
C PHE A 43 -15.93 12.21 -62.50
N VAL A 44 -16.18 11.25 -61.62
CA VAL A 44 -15.16 10.50 -60.89
C VAL A 44 -15.45 9.01 -61.01
N LYS A 45 -14.40 8.20 -61.17
CA LYS A 45 -14.55 6.74 -61.17
C LYS A 45 -14.62 6.23 -59.74
N ALA A 46 -15.66 5.49 -59.42
CA ALA A 46 -15.87 4.93 -58.06
C ALA A 46 -14.67 4.10 -57.53
N ARG A 47 -13.89 3.48 -58.43
CA ARG A 47 -12.69 2.72 -58.06
C ARG A 47 -11.51 3.58 -57.60
N ASP A 48 -11.48 4.88 -57.96
CA ASP A 48 -10.37 5.79 -57.74
C ASP A 48 -10.61 6.65 -56.47
N VAL A 49 -11.82 6.59 -55.90
CA VAL A 49 -12.23 7.37 -54.73
C VAL A 49 -12.76 6.51 -53.58
N ILE A 50 -12.76 7.06 -52.38
CA ILE A 50 -13.41 6.51 -51.22
C ILE A 50 -14.26 7.58 -50.55
N ASP A 51 -15.52 7.30 -50.33
CA ASP A 51 -16.42 8.17 -49.55
C ASP A 51 -16.39 7.79 -48.08
N LEU A 52 -16.01 8.73 -47.25
CA LEU A 52 -15.97 8.58 -45.77
C LEU A 52 -16.90 9.58 -45.07
N GLY A 53 -17.71 10.32 -45.84
CA GLY A 53 -18.67 11.32 -45.36
C GLY A 53 -18.11 12.73 -45.18
N GLY A 54 -19.00 13.67 -44.81
CA GLY A 54 -18.68 15.07 -44.49
C GLY A 54 -18.13 15.26 -43.10
N LEU A 55 -17.79 16.50 -42.75
CA LEU A 55 -17.27 16.90 -41.42
C LEU A 55 -18.33 17.51 -40.51
N ASP A 56 -19.58 17.50 -40.90
CA ASP A 56 -20.66 18.17 -40.17
C ASP A 56 -21.04 17.40 -38.90
N ASN A 57 -21.42 18.15 -37.85
CA ASN A 57 -22.00 17.65 -36.61
C ASN A 57 -21.12 16.65 -35.79
N VAL A 58 -19.85 16.98 -35.58
CA VAL A 58 -19.01 16.19 -34.65
C VAL A 58 -19.54 16.36 -33.24
N PRO A 59 -19.99 15.28 -32.58
CA PRO A 59 -20.57 15.34 -31.22
C PRO A 59 -19.51 15.65 -30.16
N ALA A 60 -19.92 16.29 -29.05
CA ALA A 60 -19.02 16.75 -28.00
C ALA A 60 -18.14 15.63 -27.39
N HIS A 61 -18.64 14.40 -27.32
CA HIS A 61 -17.89 13.28 -26.76
C HIS A 61 -16.66 12.91 -27.61
N GLU A 62 -16.66 13.12 -28.93
CA GLU A 62 -15.48 12.88 -29.77
C GLU A 62 -14.35 13.85 -29.46
N PHE A 63 -14.66 15.14 -29.18
CA PHE A 63 -13.65 16.09 -28.75
C PHE A 63 -13.01 15.68 -27.44
N PHE A 64 -13.85 15.26 -26.52
CA PHE A 64 -13.39 14.84 -25.21
C PHE A 64 -12.53 13.57 -25.31
N GLY A 65 -13.01 12.53 -26.01
CA GLY A 65 -12.25 11.29 -26.21
C GLY A 65 -10.89 11.51 -26.88
N ALA A 66 -10.85 12.35 -27.95
CA ALA A 66 -9.61 12.71 -28.63
C ALA A 66 -8.66 13.48 -27.70
N ALA A 67 -9.19 14.42 -26.89
CA ALA A 67 -8.41 15.18 -25.93
C ALA A 67 -7.85 14.31 -24.81
N LEU A 68 -8.65 13.40 -24.27
CA LEU A 68 -8.21 12.41 -23.27
C LEU A 68 -7.05 11.57 -23.79
N TRP A 69 -7.14 11.08 -25.00
CA TRP A 69 -6.09 10.28 -25.62
C TRP A 69 -4.79 11.08 -25.81
N GLN A 70 -4.89 12.34 -26.22
CA GLN A 70 -3.72 13.21 -26.37
C GLN A 70 -3.10 13.57 -25.00
N LEU A 71 -3.91 13.83 -23.98
CA LEU A 71 -3.43 14.02 -22.61
C LEU A 71 -2.73 12.78 -22.08
N TYR A 72 -3.32 11.60 -22.29
CA TYR A 72 -2.73 10.32 -21.89
C TYR A 72 -1.34 10.13 -22.53
N LYS A 73 -1.22 10.37 -23.84
CA LYS A 73 0.08 10.31 -24.55
C LYS A 73 1.02 11.44 -24.16
N GLY A 74 0.50 12.60 -23.79
CA GLY A 74 1.27 13.77 -23.41
C GLY A 74 2.13 13.58 -22.17
N ILE A 75 1.77 12.65 -21.31
CA ILE A 75 2.55 12.32 -20.12
C ILE A 75 3.90 11.69 -20.51
N ASP A 76 3.90 10.78 -21.48
CA ASP A 76 5.10 10.05 -21.89
C ASP A 76 5.83 10.71 -23.08
N SER A 77 5.11 11.50 -23.90
CA SER A 77 5.63 12.15 -25.11
C SER A 77 5.03 13.56 -25.30
N PRO A 78 5.36 14.51 -24.40
CA PRO A 78 4.65 15.79 -24.32
C PRO A 78 4.75 16.62 -25.59
N TYR A 79 5.90 16.75 -26.21
CA TYR A 79 6.08 17.59 -27.39
C TYR A 79 5.26 17.17 -28.61
N LYS A 80 4.98 15.88 -28.75
CA LYS A 80 4.14 15.35 -29.84
C LYS A 80 2.66 15.60 -29.61
N SER A 81 2.24 15.66 -28.35
CA SER A 81 0.83 15.72 -27.95
C SER A 81 0.34 17.14 -27.68
N ILE A 82 1.17 18.05 -27.16
CA ILE A 82 0.75 19.38 -26.70
C ILE A 82 0.12 20.20 -27.82
N LEU A 83 0.67 20.24 -29.04
CA LEU A 83 0.06 20.96 -30.15
C LEU A 83 -1.35 20.43 -30.46
N LYS A 84 -1.56 19.13 -30.43
CA LYS A 84 -2.89 18.54 -30.64
C LYS A 84 -3.83 18.82 -29.46
N ILE A 85 -3.32 18.85 -28.22
CA ILE A 85 -4.09 19.24 -27.05
C ILE A 85 -4.58 20.68 -27.19
N PHE A 86 -3.71 21.61 -27.58
CA PHE A 86 -4.09 22.99 -27.79
C PHE A 86 -5.09 23.15 -28.93
N LEU A 87 -4.97 22.35 -29.99
CA LEU A 87 -5.97 22.34 -31.08
C LEU A 87 -7.33 21.87 -30.54
N MET A 88 -7.36 20.82 -29.68
CA MET A 88 -8.61 20.35 -29.06
C MET A 88 -9.22 21.43 -28.16
N GLU A 89 -8.42 22.19 -27.43
CA GLU A 89 -8.91 23.33 -26.64
C GLU A 89 -9.52 24.41 -27.56
N ALA A 90 -8.84 24.76 -28.67
CA ALA A 90 -9.34 25.73 -29.64
C ALA A 90 -10.67 25.29 -30.26
N TYR A 91 -10.79 24.04 -30.65
CA TYR A 91 -12.01 23.46 -31.19
C TYR A 91 -13.12 23.41 -30.15
N SER A 92 -12.80 22.99 -28.88
CA SER A 92 -13.77 22.96 -27.79
C SER A 92 -14.31 24.31 -27.41
N ARG A 93 -13.48 25.38 -27.51
CA ARG A 93 -13.93 26.78 -27.32
C ARG A 93 -14.96 27.22 -28.34
N ASP A 94 -14.76 26.82 -29.60
CA ASP A 94 -15.59 27.27 -30.74
C ASP A 94 -16.77 26.29 -30.98
N TYR A 95 -16.93 25.26 -30.18
CA TYR A 95 -18.06 24.32 -30.27
C TYR A 95 -19.40 25.03 -30.11
N PRO A 96 -20.48 24.74 -30.93
CA PRO A 96 -20.61 23.54 -31.78
C PRO A 96 -20.08 23.67 -33.20
N SER A 97 -19.61 24.82 -33.62
CA SER A 97 -19.19 25.07 -35.02
C SER A 97 -17.71 25.47 -35.11
N PRO A 98 -16.77 24.54 -34.77
CA PRO A 98 -15.36 24.82 -34.87
C PRO A 98 -14.92 24.96 -36.33
N ARG A 99 -13.99 25.88 -36.59
CA ARG A 99 -13.40 26.01 -37.90
C ARG A 99 -12.35 24.92 -38.12
N TRP A 100 -12.71 23.90 -38.89
CA TRP A 100 -11.86 22.76 -39.16
C TRP A 100 -10.63 23.12 -40.00
N LEU A 101 -9.45 22.60 -39.64
CA LEU A 101 -8.22 22.79 -40.43
C LEU A 101 -8.31 22.11 -41.78
N ALA A 102 -8.98 20.99 -41.89
CA ALA A 102 -9.25 20.32 -43.16
C ALA A 102 -10.08 21.22 -44.12
N GLN A 103 -11.13 21.89 -43.61
CA GLN A 103 -11.93 22.84 -44.38
C GLN A 103 -11.11 24.03 -44.80
N GLN A 104 -10.27 24.62 -43.93
CA GLN A 104 -9.38 25.73 -44.26
C GLN A 104 -8.41 25.36 -45.40
N ALA A 105 -7.83 24.15 -45.33
CA ALA A 105 -6.96 23.65 -46.40
C ALA A 105 -7.74 23.48 -47.72
N LYS A 106 -8.97 22.93 -47.66
CA LYS A 106 -9.84 22.76 -48.82
C LYS A 106 -10.23 24.09 -49.45
N GLU A 107 -10.67 25.08 -48.66
CA GLU A 107 -10.99 26.43 -49.10
C GLU A 107 -9.79 27.07 -49.79
N ALA A 108 -8.60 26.96 -49.21
CA ALA A 108 -7.38 27.53 -49.81
C ALA A 108 -7.05 26.89 -51.18
N ILE A 109 -7.17 25.54 -51.29
CA ILE A 109 -6.93 24.81 -52.53
C ILE A 109 -7.95 25.23 -53.61
N PHE A 110 -9.24 25.29 -53.27
CA PHE A 110 -10.26 25.76 -54.19
C PHE A 110 -10.10 27.24 -54.55
N GLY A 111 -9.54 28.06 -53.64
CA GLY A 111 -9.15 29.45 -53.90
C GLY A 111 -7.88 29.60 -54.74
N GLY A 112 -7.26 28.49 -55.16
CA GLY A 112 -6.09 28.51 -56.07
C GLY A 112 -4.73 28.57 -55.33
N GLU A 113 -4.67 28.38 -54.03
CA GLU A 113 -3.40 28.31 -53.28
C GLU A 113 -2.58 27.10 -53.73
N LYS A 114 -1.28 27.30 -53.95
CA LYS A 114 -0.34 26.26 -54.42
C LYS A 114 0.90 26.14 -53.54
N ASP A 115 1.07 27.07 -52.61
CA ASP A 115 2.23 27.05 -51.71
C ASP A 115 2.07 25.95 -50.66
N ILE A 116 2.98 24.98 -50.66
CA ILE A 116 2.92 23.80 -49.79
C ILE A 116 3.00 24.20 -48.31
N ASP A 117 3.78 25.22 -47.97
CA ASP A 117 3.94 25.74 -46.61
C ASP A 117 2.64 26.27 -46.02
N LYS A 118 1.75 26.83 -46.85
CA LYS A 118 0.41 27.29 -46.42
C LYS A 118 -0.63 26.19 -46.33
N LEU A 119 -0.35 25.03 -46.89
CA LEU A 119 -1.22 23.87 -46.91
C LEU A 119 -0.75 22.74 -45.96
N ASP A 120 0.49 22.85 -45.40
CA ASP A 120 1.03 21.84 -44.51
C ASP A 120 0.22 21.72 -43.21
N ALA A 121 -0.20 20.51 -42.90
CA ALA A 121 -1.09 20.22 -41.76
C ALA A 121 -0.53 20.69 -40.41
N TYR A 122 0.80 20.69 -40.21
CA TYR A 122 1.43 21.14 -38.96
C TYR A 122 1.54 22.66 -38.88
N ILE A 123 1.78 23.33 -40.02
CA ILE A 123 1.81 24.78 -40.08
C ILE A 123 0.41 25.33 -39.83
N LEU A 124 -0.62 24.79 -40.49
CA LEU A 124 -2.02 25.15 -40.24
C LEU A 124 -2.42 24.93 -38.80
N LEU A 125 -2.05 23.76 -38.21
CA LEU A 125 -2.30 23.47 -36.81
C LEU A 125 -1.64 24.49 -35.89
N TYR A 126 -0.37 24.81 -36.12
CA TYR A 126 0.34 25.80 -35.32
C TYR A 126 -0.29 27.21 -35.45
N GLN A 127 -0.64 27.65 -36.63
CA GLN A 127 -1.29 28.95 -36.86
C GLN A 127 -2.61 29.04 -36.09
N ARG A 128 -3.43 27.99 -36.11
CA ARG A 128 -4.67 27.92 -35.33
C ARG A 128 -4.43 27.96 -33.81
N VAL A 129 -3.42 27.26 -33.36
CA VAL A 129 -3.01 27.26 -31.92
C VAL A 129 -2.45 28.64 -31.54
N GLU A 130 -1.64 29.25 -32.40
CA GLU A 130 -1.10 30.60 -32.15
C GLU A 130 -2.21 31.65 -32.04
N GLU A 131 -3.19 31.63 -32.97
CA GLU A 131 -4.38 32.48 -32.90
C GLU A 131 -5.13 32.28 -31.56
N TYR A 132 -5.43 31.05 -31.20
CA TYR A 132 -6.11 30.71 -29.96
C TYR A 132 -5.39 31.22 -28.71
N LEU A 133 -4.07 31.01 -28.63
CA LEU A 133 -3.27 31.43 -27.48
C LEU A 133 -3.03 32.94 -27.43
N LYS A 134 -2.91 33.62 -28.58
CA LYS A 134 -2.87 35.08 -28.65
C LYS A 134 -4.18 35.72 -28.17
N GLN A 135 -5.33 35.20 -28.59
CA GLN A 135 -6.65 35.64 -28.13
C GLN A 135 -6.85 35.41 -26.63
N SER A 136 -6.26 34.33 -26.08
CA SER A 136 -6.29 34.03 -24.67
C SER A 136 -5.22 34.76 -23.84
N HIS A 137 -4.39 35.62 -24.47
CA HIS A 137 -3.27 36.36 -23.87
C HIS A 137 -2.26 35.45 -23.12
N ASP A 138 -2.08 34.20 -23.54
CA ASP A 138 -1.27 33.17 -22.85
C ASP A 138 0.11 33.05 -23.52
N LYS A 139 1.03 33.94 -23.15
CA LYS A 139 2.37 34.01 -23.72
C LYS A 139 3.23 32.80 -23.43
N ASP A 140 3.13 32.24 -22.21
CA ASP A 140 3.97 31.11 -21.79
C ASP A 140 3.60 29.84 -22.55
N ARG A 141 2.29 29.59 -22.73
CA ARG A 141 1.81 28.45 -23.52
C ARG A 141 2.12 28.64 -25.01
N LEU A 142 2.09 29.87 -25.51
CA LEU A 142 2.48 30.20 -26.91
C LEU A 142 3.97 29.87 -27.13
N GLU A 143 4.85 30.29 -26.21
CA GLU A 143 6.27 29.95 -26.32
C GLU A 143 6.51 28.44 -26.26
N LEU A 144 5.74 27.69 -25.43
CA LEU A 144 5.81 26.23 -25.43
C LEU A 144 5.31 25.63 -26.76
N ALA A 145 4.22 26.16 -27.34
CA ALA A 145 3.71 25.71 -28.64
C ALA A 145 4.76 25.87 -29.75
N ARG A 146 5.49 27.00 -29.77
CA ARG A 146 6.62 27.25 -30.68
C ARG A 146 7.71 26.19 -30.52
N ARG A 147 8.14 25.90 -29.33
CA ARG A 147 9.11 24.82 -29.05
C ARG A 147 8.59 23.45 -29.49
N CYS A 148 7.32 23.16 -29.23
CA CYS A 148 6.71 21.90 -29.66
C CYS A 148 6.72 21.74 -31.18
N LEU A 149 6.40 22.79 -31.94
CA LEU A 149 6.50 22.75 -33.40
C LEU A 149 7.94 22.54 -33.87
N TYR A 150 8.88 23.29 -33.29
CA TYR A 150 10.31 23.19 -33.61
C TYR A 150 10.82 21.75 -33.44
N PHE A 151 10.51 21.15 -32.29
CA PHE A 151 10.93 19.76 -31.98
C PHE A 151 10.16 18.71 -32.79
N LYS A 152 8.94 19.05 -33.24
CA LYS A 152 8.15 18.14 -34.09
C LYS A 152 8.68 18.08 -35.51
N VAL A 153 9.12 19.20 -36.06
CA VAL A 153 9.75 19.27 -37.38
C VAL A 153 11.11 18.58 -37.37
N GLY A 154 11.90 18.77 -36.31
CA GLY A 154 13.13 18.00 -36.07
C GLY A 154 14.34 18.43 -36.93
N GLU A 155 14.28 19.62 -37.53
CA GLU A 155 15.39 20.18 -38.33
C GLU A 155 16.30 21.05 -37.46
N HIS A 156 17.61 21.03 -37.72
CA HIS A 156 18.61 21.83 -37.01
C HIS A 156 18.80 23.20 -37.70
N LEU A 157 18.02 24.20 -37.29
CA LEU A 157 17.97 25.49 -38.00
C LEU A 157 19.15 26.39 -37.69
N SER A 158 19.91 26.20 -36.65
CA SER A 158 21.10 27.01 -36.34
C SER A 158 22.20 26.92 -37.40
N HIS A 159 22.21 25.84 -38.19
CA HIS A 159 23.16 25.58 -39.26
C HIS A 159 22.53 25.54 -40.67
N ALA A 160 21.21 25.80 -40.76
CA ALA A 160 20.47 25.70 -41.99
C ALA A 160 20.84 26.82 -42.96
N ARG A 161 20.88 26.52 -44.27
CA ARG A 161 21.14 27.48 -45.38
C ARG A 161 19.83 27.84 -46.06
N GLN A 162 19.79 29.05 -46.63
CA GLN A 162 18.60 29.64 -47.22
C GLN A 162 18.03 28.88 -48.46
N HIS A 163 18.76 27.90 -48.99
CA HIS A 163 18.37 27.11 -50.16
C HIS A 163 18.07 25.63 -49.86
N ASP A 164 17.90 25.33 -48.61
CA ASP A 164 17.45 23.99 -48.19
C ASP A 164 15.96 23.77 -48.54
N ASN A 165 15.40 22.60 -48.22
CA ASN A 165 14.05 22.24 -48.58
C ASN A 165 12.99 23.26 -48.07
N TRP A 166 11.79 23.27 -48.67
CA TRP A 166 10.70 24.20 -48.33
C TRP A 166 10.35 24.21 -46.84
N ARG A 167 10.44 23.05 -46.18
CA ARG A 167 10.12 22.94 -44.76
C ARG A 167 11.10 23.69 -43.87
N ILE A 168 12.39 23.62 -44.18
CA ILE A 168 13.43 24.39 -43.50
C ILE A 168 13.17 25.89 -43.72
N GLN A 169 12.85 26.30 -44.95
CA GLN A 169 12.56 27.70 -45.26
C GLN A 169 11.34 28.20 -44.48
N ALA A 170 10.24 27.46 -44.47
CA ALA A 170 9.03 27.81 -43.73
C ALA A 170 9.31 27.94 -42.22
N MET A 171 10.12 27.03 -41.66
CA MET A 171 10.52 27.09 -40.25
C MET A 171 11.44 28.28 -39.95
N LEU A 172 12.37 28.62 -40.82
CA LEU A 172 13.21 29.80 -40.67
C LEU A 172 12.36 31.11 -40.70
N ASP A 173 11.36 31.18 -41.52
CA ASP A 173 10.45 32.32 -41.57
C ASP A 173 9.60 32.43 -40.31
N LEU A 174 9.08 31.30 -39.77
CA LEU A 174 8.38 31.26 -38.51
C LEU A 174 9.29 31.67 -37.33
N THR A 175 10.50 31.14 -37.24
CA THR A 175 11.42 31.51 -36.16
C THR A 175 11.83 32.96 -36.15
N ARG A 176 11.97 33.59 -37.34
CA ARG A 176 12.16 35.05 -37.47
C ARG A 176 10.95 35.83 -36.95
N GLN A 177 9.73 35.41 -37.31
CA GLN A 177 8.49 36.02 -36.79
C GLN A 177 8.38 35.87 -35.25
N TRP A 178 8.88 34.80 -34.66
CA TRP A 178 8.93 34.61 -33.22
C TRP A 178 9.99 35.45 -32.52
N GLY A 179 10.94 36.04 -33.27
CA GLY A 179 12.07 36.81 -32.75
C GLY A 179 13.19 35.91 -32.18
N TRP A 180 13.27 34.66 -32.63
CA TRP A 180 14.33 33.74 -32.16
C TRP A 180 15.67 34.06 -32.88
N GLY A 181 16.67 34.40 -32.08
CA GLY A 181 18.03 34.61 -32.57
C GLY A 181 18.86 33.32 -32.61
N GLN A 182 20.06 33.43 -33.14
CA GLN A 182 21.00 32.29 -33.31
C GLN A 182 21.23 31.51 -32.04
N THR A 183 21.42 32.18 -30.91
CA THR A 183 21.59 31.53 -29.60
C THR A 183 20.39 30.68 -29.20
N GLN A 184 19.18 31.16 -29.46
CA GLN A 184 17.95 30.42 -29.17
C GLN A 184 17.84 29.17 -30.07
N LEU A 185 18.17 29.29 -31.35
CA LEU A 185 18.16 28.15 -32.28
C LEU A 185 19.20 27.11 -31.90
N GLN A 186 20.43 27.50 -31.56
CA GLN A 186 21.46 26.56 -31.03
C GLN A 186 21.01 25.85 -29.78
N MET A 187 20.37 26.55 -28.84
CA MET A 187 19.86 25.97 -27.64
C MET A 187 18.75 24.95 -27.95
N MET A 188 17.86 25.18 -28.93
CA MET A 188 16.84 24.23 -29.34
C MET A 188 17.46 22.99 -30.02
N ASP A 189 18.42 23.18 -30.91
CA ASP A 189 19.11 22.11 -31.64
C ASP A 189 19.84 21.15 -30.69
N THR A 190 20.37 21.68 -29.59
CA THR A 190 21.07 20.89 -28.55
C THR A 190 20.14 20.34 -27.46
N ARG A 191 18.82 20.25 -27.69
CA ARG A 191 17.85 19.74 -26.71
C ARG A 191 18.25 18.38 -26.11
N SER A 192 18.79 17.50 -26.93
CA SER A 192 19.23 16.16 -26.49
C SER A 192 20.35 16.20 -25.43
N GLU A 193 21.05 17.33 -25.30
CA GLU A 193 22.15 17.57 -24.38
C GLU A 193 21.77 18.45 -23.18
N TRP A 194 20.49 18.86 -23.09
CA TRP A 194 20.02 19.68 -21.98
C TRP A 194 20.28 18.98 -20.65
N LYS A 195 20.87 19.72 -19.72
CA LYS A 195 21.17 19.28 -18.37
C LYS A 195 20.01 19.58 -17.41
N ILE A 196 20.12 19.09 -16.21
CA ILE A 196 19.10 18.99 -15.21
C ILE A 196 18.32 20.28 -14.96
N ASP A 197 18.99 21.43 -14.82
CA ASP A 197 18.33 22.71 -14.53
C ASP A 197 17.39 23.15 -15.66
N ARG A 198 17.77 22.89 -16.91
CA ARG A 198 16.95 23.18 -18.07
C ARG A 198 15.79 22.22 -18.19
N VAL A 199 16.05 20.94 -17.94
CA VAL A 199 15.05 19.88 -18.01
C VAL A 199 13.98 20.08 -16.94
N ILE A 200 14.33 20.46 -15.71
CA ILE A 200 13.36 20.77 -14.65
C ILE A 200 12.46 21.94 -15.05
N ARG A 201 13.04 23.02 -15.56
CA ARG A 201 12.23 24.18 -16.03
C ARG A 201 11.26 23.81 -17.15
N GLU A 202 11.75 23.03 -18.11
CA GLU A 202 10.93 22.59 -19.24
C GLU A 202 9.83 21.61 -18.77
N ARG A 203 10.16 20.65 -17.89
CA ARG A 203 9.16 19.76 -17.28
C ARG A 203 8.07 20.54 -16.56
N ASN A 204 8.43 21.54 -15.76
CA ASN A 204 7.45 22.33 -15.03
C ASN A 204 6.51 23.09 -15.97
N ALA A 205 7.02 23.61 -17.09
CA ALA A 205 6.18 24.21 -18.12
C ALA A 205 5.22 23.19 -18.75
N LEU A 206 5.71 21.98 -19.08
CA LEU A 206 4.91 20.90 -19.64
C LEU A 206 3.82 20.42 -18.66
N VAL A 207 4.16 20.21 -17.39
CA VAL A 207 3.22 19.81 -16.33
C VAL A 207 2.13 20.87 -16.14
N GLY A 208 2.52 22.14 -16.07
CA GLY A 208 1.58 23.25 -15.95
C GLY A 208 0.57 23.29 -17.09
N VAL A 209 1.04 23.07 -18.31
CA VAL A 209 0.17 22.99 -19.50
C VAL A 209 -0.75 21.79 -19.44
N LEU A 210 -0.24 20.59 -19.23
CA LEU A 210 -1.05 19.36 -19.17
C LEU A 210 -2.15 19.45 -18.10
N THR A 211 -1.81 19.97 -16.92
CA THR A 211 -2.77 20.16 -15.83
C THR A 211 -3.86 21.18 -16.19
N ARG A 212 -3.47 22.30 -16.80
CA ARG A 212 -4.44 23.32 -17.22
C ARG A 212 -5.34 22.81 -18.34
N SER A 213 -4.78 22.17 -19.34
CA SER A 213 -5.53 21.55 -20.45
C SER A 213 -6.52 20.51 -19.94
N TYR A 214 -6.11 19.66 -18.99
CA TYR A 214 -7.00 18.69 -18.34
C TYR A 214 -8.22 19.37 -17.70
N ARG A 215 -8.00 20.46 -16.95
CA ARG A 215 -9.10 21.22 -16.32
C ARG A 215 -10.06 21.79 -17.37
N LEU A 216 -9.54 22.49 -18.38
CA LEU A 216 -10.35 23.10 -19.45
C LEU A 216 -11.21 22.06 -20.19
N LEU A 217 -10.61 20.92 -20.54
CA LEU A 217 -11.31 19.84 -21.25
C LEU A 217 -12.30 19.09 -20.37
N THR A 218 -12.01 18.97 -19.06
CA THR A 218 -12.97 18.42 -18.11
C THR A 218 -14.16 19.33 -17.89
N ASP A 219 -13.95 20.64 -17.85
CA ASP A 219 -15.05 21.63 -17.75
C ASP A 219 -15.91 21.62 -19.01
N PHE A 220 -15.31 21.50 -20.19
CA PHE A 220 -16.04 21.28 -21.44
C PHE A 220 -16.88 20.01 -21.39
N ALA A 221 -16.28 18.89 -20.96
CA ALA A 221 -16.98 17.63 -20.83
C ALA A 221 -18.19 17.72 -19.89
N ARG A 222 -18.04 18.38 -18.72
CA ARG A 222 -19.15 18.59 -17.76
C ARG A 222 -20.26 19.44 -18.36
N LYS A 223 -19.93 20.47 -19.12
CA LYS A 223 -20.92 21.35 -19.77
C LYS A 223 -21.81 20.60 -20.75
N TYR A 224 -21.27 19.62 -21.45
CA TYR A 224 -21.98 18.84 -22.48
C TYR A 224 -22.27 17.39 -22.07
N ALA A 225 -22.12 17.03 -20.78
CA ALA A 225 -22.31 15.66 -20.26
C ALA A 225 -23.72 15.10 -20.49
N GLN A 226 -24.75 15.97 -20.51
CA GLN A 226 -26.14 15.54 -20.72
C GLN A 226 -26.44 15.14 -22.17
N THR A 227 -25.60 15.55 -23.12
CA THR A 227 -25.77 15.30 -24.55
C THR A 227 -24.79 14.27 -25.12
N SER A 228 -23.87 13.77 -24.28
CA SER A 228 -22.79 12.88 -24.73
C SER A 228 -22.59 11.73 -23.77
N HIS A 229 -22.41 10.51 -24.29
CA HIS A 229 -22.02 9.32 -23.53
C HIS A 229 -20.52 9.37 -23.20
N ILE A 230 -20.14 10.19 -22.22
CA ILE A 230 -18.77 10.21 -21.69
C ILE A 230 -18.69 9.14 -20.59
N ASP A 231 -17.78 8.16 -20.75
CA ASP A 231 -17.58 7.12 -19.74
C ASP A 231 -16.86 7.69 -18.50
N PRO A 232 -17.51 7.70 -17.32
CA PRO A 232 -16.88 8.15 -16.08
C PRO A 232 -15.61 7.35 -15.72
N LEU A 233 -15.51 6.09 -16.17
CA LEU A 233 -14.32 5.24 -15.94
C LEU A 233 -13.10 5.81 -16.68
N GLU A 234 -13.24 6.22 -17.92
CA GLU A 234 -12.11 6.79 -18.70
C GLU A 234 -11.60 8.08 -18.06
N LEU A 235 -12.49 8.95 -17.57
CA LEU A 235 -12.12 10.14 -16.81
C LEU A 235 -11.33 9.82 -15.56
N ASN A 236 -11.79 8.84 -14.79
CA ASN A 236 -11.11 8.41 -13.57
C ASN A 236 -9.73 7.82 -13.86
N LEU A 237 -9.61 7.02 -14.92
CA LEU A 237 -8.33 6.43 -15.33
C LEU A 237 -7.31 7.48 -15.75
N LEU A 238 -7.74 8.48 -16.55
CA LEU A 238 -6.87 9.58 -16.91
C LEU A 238 -6.50 10.42 -15.69
N GLY A 239 -7.46 10.70 -14.81
CA GLY A 239 -7.20 11.41 -13.54
C GLY A 239 -6.15 10.69 -12.70
N ARG A 240 -6.25 9.37 -12.55
CA ARG A 240 -5.27 8.54 -11.86
C ARG A 240 -3.89 8.59 -12.53
N LYS A 241 -3.83 8.50 -13.86
CA LYS A 241 -2.56 8.59 -14.59
C LYS A 241 -1.89 9.96 -14.42
N LEU A 242 -2.65 11.04 -14.54
CA LEU A 242 -2.14 12.40 -14.34
C LEU A 242 -1.66 12.59 -12.89
N TYR A 243 -2.45 12.13 -11.91
CA TYR A 243 -2.09 12.17 -10.51
C TYR A 243 -0.78 11.42 -10.25
N THR A 244 -0.68 10.19 -10.76
CA THR A 244 0.50 9.35 -10.58
C THR A 244 1.75 9.96 -11.21
N ALA A 245 1.64 10.54 -12.41
CA ALA A 245 2.79 11.06 -13.16
C ALA A 245 3.19 12.49 -12.79
N LEU A 246 2.23 13.35 -12.45
CA LEU A 246 2.43 14.79 -12.35
C LEU A 246 2.26 15.38 -10.96
N ASP A 247 1.49 14.70 -10.07
CA ASP A 247 1.26 15.21 -8.71
C ASP A 247 2.53 15.15 -7.88
N HIS A 248 2.83 16.26 -7.21
CA HIS A 248 3.99 16.38 -6.32
C HIS A 248 3.55 16.24 -4.88
N ARG A 249 4.09 15.23 -4.19
CA ARG A 249 3.87 14.94 -2.77
C ARG A 249 5.20 14.77 -2.05
N PRO A 250 5.32 15.17 -0.78
CA PRO A 250 6.50 14.84 0.01
C PRO A 250 6.80 13.33 -0.04
N GLY A 251 8.06 13.00 -0.23
CA GLY A 251 8.53 11.61 -0.34
C GLY A 251 8.25 10.90 -1.67
N LYS A 252 7.44 11.47 -2.56
CA LYS A 252 7.24 10.89 -3.90
C LYS A 252 8.39 11.25 -4.83
N ILE A 253 8.91 10.25 -5.54
CA ILE A 253 9.97 10.44 -6.53
C ILE A 253 9.39 10.97 -7.84
N ASP A 254 9.83 12.16 -8.22
CA ASP A 254 9.45 12.78 -9.49
C ASP A 254 10.30 12.28 -10.65
N HIS A 255 9.65 11.91 -11.75
CA HIS A 255 10.28 11.72 -13.06
C HIS A 255 10.42 13.06 -13.76
N ILE A 256 11.65 13.58 -13.88
CA ILE A 256 11.89 14.92 -14.45
C ILE A 256 12.15 14.91 -15.95
N ASN A 257 12.45 13.77 -16.55
CA ASN A 257 12.83 13.67 -17.95
C ASN A 257 11.89 12.78 -18.79
N PRO A 258 10.64 13.17 -19.02
CA PRO A 258 9.73 12.43 -19.90
C PRO A 258 10.10 12.62 -21.38
N GLY A 259 11.32 12.20 -21.79
CA GLY A 259 11.82 12.36 -23.16
C GLY A 259 12.24 13.79 -23.54
N ILE A 260 12.55 14.65 -22.57
CA ILE A 260 13.03 16.01 -22.81
C ILE A 260 14.47 16.00 -23.30
N SER A 261 15.36 15.32 -22.59
CA SER A 261 16.78 15.18 -22.93
C SER A 261 17.17 13.70 -23.08
N ARG A 262 18.26 13.46 -23.76
CA ARG A 262 18.78 12.10 -23.96
C ARG A 262 19.50 11.57 -22.73
N ASN A 263 20.24 12.42 -22.03
CA ASN A 263 21.09 12.03 -20.92
C ASN A 263 21.23 13.15 -19.88
N LEU A 264 20.84 12.89 -18.63
CA LEU A 264 20.99 13.81 -17.51
C LEU A 264 22.21 13.49 -16.64
N SER A 265 22.98 12.47 -16.96
CA SER A 265 24.15 12.06 -16.17
C SER A 265 25.14 13.21 -16.05
N GLU A 266 25.56 13.43 -14.80
CA GLU A 266 26.61 14.39 -14.48
C GLU A 266 27.92 13.62 -14.22
N PRO A 267 29.06 14.04 -14.80
CA PRO A 267 30.32 13.32 -14.63
C PRO A 267 30.84 13.37 -13.20
N GLN A 268 30.57 14.45 -12.49
CA GLN A 268 30.97 14.66 -11.10
C GLN A 268 29.80 15.20 -10.29
N LEU A 269 29.64 14.66 -9.10
CA LEU A 269 28.62 15.03 -8.11
C LEU A 269 29.28 15.21 -6.74
N SER A 270 28.71 16.05 -5.90
CA SER A 270 29.03 16.09 -4.47
C SER A 270 27.76 16.08 -3.63
N LEU A 271 27.78 15.29 -2.57
CA LEU A 271 26.69 15.10 -1.65
C LEU A 271 27.10 15.63 -0.27
N HIS A 272 26.34 16.60 0.24
CA HIS A 272 26.62 17.28 1.49
C HIS A 272 25.46 17.13 2.47
N TYR A 273 25.75 16.88 3.74
CA TYR A 273 24.80 16.97 4.83
C TYR A 273 25.04 18.25 5.62
N ARG A 274 24.11 19.20 5.55
CA ARG A 274 24.29 20.53 6.13
C ARG A 274 22.98 21.25 6.43
N PRO A 275 23.02 22.32 7.24
CA PRO A 275 21.83 23.13 7.47
C PRO A 275 21.29 23.80 6.20
N THR A 276 19.98 23.78 6.04
CA THR A 276 19.24 24.57 5.06
C THR A 276 19.12 26.02 5.55
N ARG A 277 18.46 26.89 4.76
CA ARG A 277 18.26 28.30 5.13
C ARG A 277 17.40 28.50 6.37
N ASP A 278 16.51 27.57 6.67
CA ASP A 278 15.64 27.55 7.85
C ASP A 278 16.29 26.87 9.07
N GLY A 279 17.54 26.42 8.94
CA GLY A 279 18.33 25.79 10.00
C GLY A 279 18.10 24.27 10.12
N SER A 280 17.17 23.67 9.37
CA SER A 280 16.99 22.22 9.36
C SER A 280 18.13 21.52 8.64
N LEU A 281 18.57 20.36 9.14
CA LEU A 281 19.61 19.57 8.50
C LEU A 281 19.02 18.77 7.33
N ALA A 282 19.72 18.80 6.17
CA ALA A 282 19.30 18.08 4.99
C ALA A 282 20.49 17.63 4.14
N TRP A 283 20.27 16.58 3.37
CA TRP A 283 21.14 16.14 2.30
C TRP A 283 20.95 17.02 1.07
N MET A 284 22.05 17.47 0.47
CA MET A 284 22.08 18.33 -0.70
C MET A 284 23.00 17.76 -1.76
N LEU A 285 22.45 17.51 -2.95
CA LEU A 285 23.20 17.03 -4.09
C LEU A 285 23.58 18.19 -4.99
N TYR A 286 24.85 18.31 -5.33
CA TYR A 286 25.39 19.34 -6.22
C TYR A 286 26.08 18.74 -7.45
N ARG A 287 26.18 19.54 -8.51
CA ARG A 287 26.96 19.26 -9.70
C ARG A 287 28.42 19.61 -9.43
N GLY A 288 29.32 18.73 -9.87
CA GLY A 288 30.76 18.92 -9.71
C GLY A 288 31.31 18.45 -8.37
N LYS A 289 32.62 18.50 -8.23
CA LYS A 289 33.31 18.28 -6.96
C LYS A 289 33.44 19.64 -6.26
N LEU A 290 32.50 19.93 -5.36
CA LEU A 290 32.47 21.17 -4.61
C LEU A 290 32.87 20.90 -3.17
N ASP A 291 33.78 21.73 -2.65
CA ASP A 291 34.09 21.84 -1.23
C ASP A 291 33.19 22.89 -0.56
N GLU A 292 33.32 23.08 0.75
CA GLU A 292 32.47 23.98 1.50
C GLU A 292 32.61 25.46 1.06
N GLU A 293 33.79 25.87 0.62
CA GLU A 293 34.02 27.24 0.14
C GLU A 293 33.35 27.50 -1.21
N ALA A 294 33.36 26.52 -2.09
CA ALA A 294 32.76 26.60 -3.41
C ALA A 294 31.22 26.56 -3.40
N LEU A 295 30.60 26.19 -2.31
CA LEU A 295 29.13 26.06 -2.20
C LEU A 295 28.38 27.41 -2.08
N ILE A 296 29.05 28.52 -1.73
CA ILE A 296 28.43 29.79 -1.34
C ILE A 296 27.46 30.30 -2.41
N ASP A 297 27.82 30.16 -3.68
CA ASP A 297 27.00 30.64 -4.83
C ASP A 297 26.34 29.52 -5.63
N GLN A 298 26.44 28.28 -5.17
CA GLN A 298 25.90 27.15 -5.91
C GLN A 298 24.51 26.72 -5.42
N ARG A 299 23.67 26.35 -6.36
CA ARG A 299 22.34 25.79 -6.03
C ARG A 299 22.40 24.27 -6.10
N PRO A 300 21.91 23.58 -5.08
CA PRO A 300 21.81 22.13 -5.12
C PRO A 300 20.82 21.67 -6.21
N ILE A 301 21.14 20.55 -6.82
CA ILE A 301 20.26 19.88 -7.80
C ILE A 301 19.02 19.32 -7.11
N LYS A 302 19.21 18.73 -5.95
CA LYS A 302 18.14 18.13 -5.12
C LYS A 302 18.46 18.37 -3.64
N ILE A 303 17.43 18.61 -2.85
CA ILE A 303 17.49 18.71 -1.39
C ILE A 303 16.46 17.73 -0.83
N SER A 304 16.85 16.99 0.21
CA SER A 304 15.92 16.16 1.00
C SER A 304 16.48 15.91 2.40
N THR A 305 15.59 15.77 3.38
CA THR A 305 15.92 15.27 4.71
C THR A 305 16.25 13.77 4.69
N ASN A 306 15.76 13.05 3.69
CA ASN A 306 15.96 11.59 3.52
C ASN A 306 17.04 11.32 2.48
N LEU A 307 18.07 10.57 2.87
CA LEU A 307 19.16 10.21 1.97
C LEU A 307 18.65 9.35 0.81
N MET A 308 17.79 8.38 1.10
CA MET A 308 17.27 7.48 0.09
C MET A 308 16.42 8.21 -0.95
N GLU A 309 15.77 9.33 -0.61
CA GLU A 309 15.09 10.16 -1.60
C GLU A 309 16.06 10.69 -2.65
N ILE A 310 17.25 11.15 -2.24
CA ILE A 310 18.27 11.63 -3.18
C ILE A 310 18.85 10.48 -4.01
N VAL A 311 19.15 9.35 -3.38
CA VAL A 311 19.73 8.18 -4.06
C VAL A 311 18.75 7.62 -5.10
N VAL A 312 17.50 7.39 -4.71
CA VAL A 312 16.45 6.85 -5.62
C VAL A 312 16.13 7.84 -6.72
N TRP A 313 15.96 9.13 -6.39
CA TRP A 313 15.68 10.17 -7.38
C TRP A 313 16.82 10.30 -8.41
N SER A 314 18.05 10.24 -7.95
CA SER A 314 19.23 10.31 -8.82
C SER A 314 19.34 9.10 -9.75
N HIS A 315 18.99 7.91 -9.25
CA HIS A 315 18.95 6.68 -10.04
C HIS A 315 17.85 6.71 -11.09
N VAL A 316 16.61 7.00 -10.70
CA VAL A 316 15.43 7.02 -11.57
C VAL A 316 15.56 8.05 -12.69
N ASN A 317 16.13 9.22 -12.37
CA ASN A 317 16.36 10.29 -13.33
C ASN A 317 17.72 10.21 -14.05
N GLN A 318 18.53 9.17 -13.78
CA GLN A 318 19.83 8.92 -14.39
C GLN A 318 20.84 10.07 -14.20
N VAL A 319 20.72 10.82 -13.10
CA VAL A 319 21.63 11.92 -12.76
C VAL A 319 22.95 11.37 -12.26
N TRP A 320 22.89 10.36 -11.41
CA TRP A 320 24.05 9.59 -10.96
C TRP A 320 24.23 8.36 -11.86
N GLY A 321 24.89 8.57 -13.01
CA GLY A 321 25.16 7.54 -14.00
C GLY A 321 26.24 6.54 -13.59
N GLY A 322 26.50 5.53 -14.46
CA GLY A 322 27.53 4.49 -14.20
C GLY A 322 28.92 5.06 -14.01
N ASP A 323 29.28 6.05 -14.83
CA ASP A 323 30.60 6.68 -14.86
C ASP A 323 30.71 7.94 -13.98
N SER A 324 29.63 8.29 -13.24
CA SER A 324 29.64 9.46 -12.38
C SER A 324 30.47 9.24 -11.14
N LEU A 325 31.37 10.17 -10.84
CA LEU A 325 32.11 10.22 -9.58
C LEU A 325 31.32 11.04 -8.56
N ILE A 326 31.18 10.52 -7.34
CA ILE A 326 30.54 11.23 -6.24
C ILE A 326 31.51 11.47 -5.10
N THR A 327 31.53 12.68 -4.58
CA THR A 327 32.26 13.04 -3.36
C THR A 327 31.27 13.21 -2.23
N LEU A 328 31.53 12.60 -1.07
CA LEU A 328 30.67 12.64 0.09
C LEU A 328 31.24 13.58 1.16
N TYR A 329 30.39 14.47 1.68
CA TYR A 329 30.63 15.34 2.82
C TYR A 329 29.54 15.05 3.87
N PRO A 330 29.78 14.08 4.77
CA PRO A 330 28.71 13.53 5.63
C PRO A 330 28.30 14.43 6.79
N GLY A 331 29.02 15.55 7.03
CA GLY A 331 28.77 16.42 8.18
C GLY A 331 28.92 15.67 9.49
N GLU A 332 27.89 15.71 10.33
CA GLU A 332 27.87 15.05 11.65
C GLU A 332 27.42 13.57 11.59
N THR A 333 27.08 13.03 10.40
CA THR A 333 26.66 11.64 10.28
C THR A 333 27.86 10.70 10.13
N GLU A 334 27.68 9.44 10.52
CA GLU A 334 28.71 8.39 10.35
C GLU A 334 28.67 7.73 8.96
N LEU A 335 27.91 8.30 8.00
CA LEU A 335 27.80 7.76 6.66
C LEU A 335 29.14 7.68 5.96
N THR A 336 29.54 6.48 5.57
CA THR A 336 30.77 6.26 4.81
C THR A 336 30.52 6.26 3.31
N HIS A 337 31.58 6.52 2.51
CA HIS A 337 31.49 6.45 1.05
C HIS A 337 31.12 5.05 0.56
N ASN A 338 31.63 4.00 1.20
CA ASN A 338 31.31 2.61 0.86
C ASN A 338 29.86 2.26 1.14
N GLU A 339 29.30 2.76 2.24
CA GLU A 339 27.89 2.61 2.55
C GLU A 339 27.00 3.31 1.50
N LEU A 340 27.33 4.54 1.13
CA LEU A 340 26.64 5.28 0.08
C LEU A 340 26.63 4.54 -1.27
N LEU A 341 27.76 3.94 -1.66
CA LEU A 341 27.84 3.12 -2.87
C LEU A 341 27.03 1.83 -2.76
N SER A 342 26.98 1.22 -1.57
CA SER A 342 26.15 0.03 -1.30
C SER A 342 24.67 0.34 -1.39
N LEU A 343 24.21 1.48 -0.85
CA LEU A 343 22.85 1.97 -1.01
C LEU A 343 22.48 2.14 -2.48
N ARG A 344 23.33 2.84 -3.27
CA ARG A 344 23.13 2.99 -4.71
C ARG A 344 23.03 1.66 -5.44
N ASN A 345 23.94 0.73 -5.16
CA ASN A 345 23.97 -0.58 -5.82
C ASN A 345 22.71 -1.39 -5.51
N SER A 346 22.22 -1.34 -4.28
CA SER A 346 20.95 -1.98 -3.90
C SER A 346 19.76 -1.40 -4.67
N ILE A 347 19.70 -0.08 -4.83
CA ILE A 347 18.67 0.57 -5.66
C ILE A 347 18.80 0.15 -7.13
N GLY A 348 20.02 0.05 -7.66
CA GLY A 348 20.26 -0.43 -9.03
C GLY A 348 19.83 -1.87 -9.29
N GLN A 349 19.87 -2.73 -8.25
CA GLN A 349 19.37 -4.11 -8.32
C GLN A 349 17.84 -4.20 -8.21
N LEU A 350 17.23 -3.29 -7.45
CA LEU A 350 15.78 -3.28 -7.23
C LEU A 350 15.00 -2.66 -8.38
N PHE A 351 15.55 -1.60 -8.98
CA PHE A 351 14.85 -0.79 -9.98
C PHE A 351 15.63 -0.71 -11.30
N PRO A 352 14.96 -0.89 -12.45
CA PRO A 352 15.59 -0.69 -13.75
C PRO A 352 15.99 0.77 -13.93
N HIS A 353 17.02 1.03 -14.73
CA HIS A 353 17.50 2.39 -15.03
C HIS A 353 16.46 3.29 -15.72
N ARG A 354 15.49 2.69 -16.39
CA ARG A 354 14.38 3.43 -17.01
C ARG A 354 13.07 2.87 -16.49
N MET A 355 12.45 3.62 -15.62
CA MET A 355 11.10 3.33 -15.15
C MET A 355 10.09 4.11 -16.00
N PRO A 356 8.94 3.51 -16.36
CA PRO A 356 7.86 4.27 -16.98
C PRO A 356 7.33 5.32 -15.99
N ALA A 357 6.96 6.49 -16.50
CA ALA A 357 6.42 7.57 -15.68
C ALA A 357 5.05 7.20 -15.03
N SER A 358 4.36 6.21 -15.56
CA SER A 358 3.09 5.70 -15.02
C SER A 358 2.79 4.29 -15.52
N ALA A 359 1.92 3.59 -14.78
CA ALA A 359 1.42 2.27 -15.17
C ALA A 359 0.46 2.32 -16.37
N GLY A 360 0.22 1.16 -16.98
CA GLY A 360 -0.75 0.99 -18.06
C GLY A 360 -2.22 1.08 -17.57
N MET A 361 -3.15 1.28 -18.50
CA MET A 361 -4.59 1.50 -18.19
C MET A 361 -5.20 0.36 -17.35
N GLN A 362 -4.88 -0.89 -17.65
CA GLN A 362 -5.42 -2.06 -16.92
C GLN A 362 -5.02 -2.04 -15.44
N THR A 363 -3.81 -1.63 -15.14
CA THR A 363 -3.31 -1.53 -13.76
C THR A 363 -3.92 -0.32 -13.04
N LEU A 364 -4.06 0.80 -13.74
CA LEU A 364 -4.70 2.01 -13.19
C LEU A 364 -6.21 1.84 -12.94
N ALA A 365 -6.86 0.85 -13.57
CA ALA A 365 -8.26 0.52 -13.32
C ALA A 365 -8.49 -0.05 -11.91
N LYS A 366 -7.47 -0.72 -11.35
CA LYS A 366 -7.49 -1.27 -9.98
C LYS A 366 -6.99 -0.24 -8.97
N PRO A 367 -7.34 -0.34 -7.68
CA PRO A 367 -6.71 0.42 -6.61
C PRO A 367 -5.17 0.23 -6.60
N ALA A 368 -4.44 1.24 -6.15
CA ALA A 368 -3.00 1.11 -5.96
C ALA A 368 -2.70 0.08 -4.87
N SER A 369 -1.77 -0.82 -5.14
CA SER A 369 -1.27 -1.82 -4.20
C SER A 369 0.26 -1.76 -4.11
N ALA A 370 0.84 -2.22 -3.01
CA ALA A 370 2.28 -2.32 -2.85
C ALA A 370 2.83 -3.49 -3.69
N THR A 371 3.89 -3.26 -4.47
CA THR A 371 4.58 -4.29 -5.26
C THR A 371 5.97 -4.61 -4.74
N LEU A 372 6.63 -3.63 -4.14
CA LEU A 372 7.95 -3.78 -3.51
C LEU A 372 8.05 -2.84 -2.32
N MET A 373 8.55 -3.34 -1.20
CA MET A 373 9.00 -2.54 -0.06
C MET A 373 10.48 -2.84 0.20
N ALA A 374 11.32 -1.84 0.12
CA ALA A 374 12.72 -1.91 0.50
C ALA A 374 12.97 -1.00 1.71
N MET A 375 13.51 -1.56 2.77
CA MET A 375 13.82 -0.86 4.02
C MET A 375 15.34 -0.72 4.14
N PHE A 376 15.81 0.48 4.41
CA PHE A 376 17.23 0.80 4.62
C PHE A 376 17.41 1.26 6.07
N ILE A 377 18.04 0.41 6.88
CA ILE A 377 18.04 0.50 8.33
C ILE A 377 19.37 1.03 8.82
N ASN A 378 19.35 2.00 9.76
CA ASN A 378 20.49 2.60 10.42
C ASN A 378 21.52 3.21 9.44
N ILE A 379 21.05 3.94 8.41
CA ILE A 379 21.93 4.61 7.46
C ILE A 379 22.80 5.62 8.19
N GLY A 380 24.14 5.46 8.07
CA GLY A 380 25.11 6.35 8.72
C GLY A 380 25.01 6.39 10.24
N THR A 381 24.62 5.27 10.86
CA THR A 381 24.44 5.17 12.31
C THR A 381 24.96 3.84 12.83
N ASP A 382 25.80 3.86 13.88
CA ASP A 382 26.15 2.67 14.64
C ASP A 382 25.05 2.35 15.67
N PRO A 383 24.32 1.23 15.52
CA PRO A 383 23.23 0.88 16.44
C PRO A 383 23.68 0.58 17.87
N LEU A 384 24.99 0.40 18.11
CA LEU A 384 25.55 0.12 19.45
C LEU A 384 26.24 1.31 20.09
N GLU A 385 26.37 2.44 19.40
CA GLU A 385 27.14 3.59 19.89
C GLU A 385 26.70 4.03 21.29
N HIS A 386 25.39 4.15 21.52
CA HIS A 386 24.85 4.56 22.83
C HIS A 386 25.16 3.54 23.94
N LEU A 387 25.14 2.23 23.62
CA LEU A 387 25.47 1.18 24.58
C LEU A 387 26.97 1.16 24.90
N THR A 388 27.80 1.42 23.91
CA THR A 388 29.26 1.54 24.07
C THR A 388 29.62 2.76 24.91
N LYS A 389 28.96 3.90 24.70
CA LYS A 389 29.12 5.11 25.52
C LYS A 389 28.73 4.91 26.98
N GLU A 390 27.79 4.01 27.26
CA GLU A 390 27.41 3.58 28.60
C GLU A 390 28.38 2.53 29.20
N GLY A 391 29.45 2.20 28.52
CA GLY A 391 30.45 1.22 28.97
C GLY A 391 29.98 -0.26 28.89
N LYS A 392 28.90 -0.54 28.17
CA LYS A 392 28.37 -1.88 27.99
C LYS A 392 29.08 -2.59 26.83
N GLN A 393 29.85 -3.63 27.17
CA GLN A 393 30.45 -4.51 26.16
C GLN A 393 29.54 -5.69 25.84
N LEU A 394 29.25 -5.88 24.57
CA LEU A 394 28.30 -6.89 24.08
C LEU A 394 29.06 -8.08 23.52
N THR A 395 29.12 -9.17 24.27
CA THR A 395 29.96 -10.33 23.99
C THR A 395 29.26 -11.45 23.22
N SER A 396 27.94 -11.39 23.01
CA SER A 396 27.17 -12.47 22.37
C SER A 396 26.48 -12.05 21.10
N GLU A 397 26.67 -12.82 20.02
CA GLU A 397 26.00 -12.64 18.74
C GLU A 397 24.64 -13.34 18.61
N ARG A 398 24.25 -14.10 19.65
CA ARG A 398 23.05 -14.98 19.63
C ARG A 398 21.74 -14.31 20.10
N HIS A 399 21.73 -13.00 20.27
CA HIS A 399 20.54 -12.29 20.74
C HIS A 399 19.75 -11.71 19.58
N ASP A 400 18.41 -11.73 19.71
CA ASP A 400 17.50 -11.05 18.79
C ASP A 400 17.87 -9.56 18.69
N PRO A 401 18.19 -9.03 17.49
CA PRO A 401 18.56 -7.62 17.32
C PRO A 401 17.43 -6.64 17.70
N LEU A 402 16.18 -7.06 17.70
CA LEU A 402 15.06 -6.22 18.11
C LEU A 402 14.84 -6.21 19.64
N SER A 403 15.47 -7.15 20.38
CA SER A 403 15.38 -7.25 21.84
C SER A 403 16.74 -7.59 22.44
N PHE A 404 17.75 -6.82 22.08
CA PHE A 404 19.16 -7.15 22.24
C PHE A 404 19.66 -7.10 23.69
N ALA A 405 20.45 -8.10 24.07
CA ALA A 405 21.21 -8.22 25.32
C ALA A 405 20.40 -8.05 26.63
N SER A 406 21.09 -7.88 27.74
CA SER A 406 20.50 -7.63 29.07
C SER A 406 19.74 -6.29 29.14
N THR A 407 20.01 -5.37 28.24
CA THR A 407 19.33 -4.07 28.16
C THR A 407 18.02 -4.14 27.40
N ARG A 408 17.78 -5.24 26.68
CA ARG A 408 16.62 -5.41 25.79
C ARG A 408 16.42 -4.23 24.84
N ALA A 409 17.50 -3.72 24.27
CA ALA A 409 17.50 -2.59 23.35
C ALA A 409 17.10 -3.03 21.94
N ASN A 410 16.31 -2.21 21.26
CA ASN A 410 16.06 -2.37 19.84
C ASN A 410 17.21 -1.75 19.04
N LEU A 411 17.87 -2.54 18.19
CA LEU A 411 18.98 -2.09 17.35
C LEU A 411 18.54 -1.48 16.00
N ALA A 412 17.26 -1.52 15.65
CA ALA A 412 16.74 -0.78 14.51
C ALA A 412 16.32 0.63 14.97
N ILE A 413 17.26 1.58 14.97
CA ILE A 413 17.07 2.92 15.53
C ILE A 413 16.22 3.77 14.61
N HIS A 414 16.53 3.78 13.32
CA HIS A 414 15.76 4.44 12.28
C HIS A 414 15.85 3.67 10.96
N HIS A 415 14.92 3.95 10.07
CA HIS A 415 14.93 3.36 8.73
C HIS A 415 14.27 4.26 7.71
N GLU A 416 14.74 4.18 6.48
CA GLU A 416 14.09 4.80 5.32
C GLU A 416 13.47 3.71 4.46
N VAL A 417 12.21 3.91 4.08
CA VAL A 417 11.43 2.97 3.27
C VAL A 417 11.31 3.47 1.86
N VAL A 418 11.61 2.61 0.89
CA VAL A 418 11.30 2.80 -0.53
C VAL A 418 10.17 1.87 -0.88
N LEU A 419 8.98 2.43 -1.10
CA LEU A 419 7.77 1.70 -1.45
C LEU A 419 7.44 1.92 -2.92
N GLN A 420 7.31 0.84 -3.69
CA GLN A 420 6.79 0.88 -5.06
C GLN A 420 5.34 0.45 -5.07
N THR A 421 4.49 1.25 -5.70
CA THR A 421 3.08 0.90 -5.93
C THR A 421 2.87 0.24 -7.29
N SER A 422 1.76 -0.48 -7.45
CA SER A 422 1.34 -1.05 -8.75
C SER A 422 1.12 0.03 -9.81
N TRP A 423 0.84 1.27 -9.42
CA TRP A 423 0.75 2.40 -10.35
C TRP A 423 2.09 2.94 -10.81
N GLY A 424 3.21 2.37 -10.29
CA GLY A 424 4.57 2.77 -10.66
C GLY A 424 5.12 3.93 -9.85
N GLU A 425 4.41 4.40 -8.82
CA GLU A 425 4.92 5.43 -7.91
C GLU A 425 6.01 4.86 -6.99
N LEU A 426 7.02 5.66 -6.71
CA LEU A 426 8.02 5.41 -5.68
C LEU A 426 7.83 6.42 -4.57
N LEU A 427 7.61 5.91 -3.35
CA LEU A 427 7.35 6.71 -2.17
C LEU A 427 8.47 6.46 -1.15
N ILE A 428 9.05 7.52 -0.62
CA ILE A 428 10.12 7.47 0.37
C ILE A 428 9.61 8.05 1.68
N ASN A 429 9.72 7.28 2.74
CA ASN A 429 9.39 7.73 4.09
C ASN A 429 10.54 7.35 5.04
N ARG A 430 10.81 8.20 6.02
CA ARG A 430 11.71 7.93 7.13
C ARG A 430 10.90 7.73 8.40
N HIS A 431 11.29 6.74 9.16
CA HIS A 431 10.69 6.37 10.42
C HIS A 431 11.77 6.13 11.47
N GLU A 432 11.42 6.31 12.74
CA GLU A 432 12.33 6.14 13.87
C GLU A 432 11.73 5.19 14.90
N GLY A 433 12.57 4.43 15.54
CA GLY A 433 12.21 3.54 16.63
C GLY A 433 11.31 2.35 16.27
N PRO A 434 10.84 1.63 17.28
CA PRO A 434 9.95 0.48 17.10
C PRO A 434 8.59 0.86 16.52
N GLU A 435 8.02 1.98 16.92
CA GLU A 435 6.74 2.49 16.40
C GLU A 435 6.81 2.72 14.89
N GLY A 436 7.90 3.33 14.42
CA GLY A 436 8.12 3.56 13.00
C GLY A 436 8.22 2.27 12.18
N LEU A 437 8.79 1.20 12.73
CA LEU A 437 8.80 -0.11 12.09
C LEU A 437 7.38 -0.65 11.90
N LEU A 438 6.54 -0.49 12.91
CA LEU A 438 5.15 -0.92 12.88
C LEU A 438 4.27 -0.09 11.95
N ASP A 439 4.49 1.21 11.91
CA ASP A 439 3.84 2.09 10.94
C ASP A 439 4.16 1.64 9.51
N SER A 440 5.42 1.31 9.24
CA SER A 440 5.84 0.81 7.93
C SER A 440 5.16 -0.52 7.59
N LEU A 441 5.07 -1.44 8.55
CA LEU A 441 4.40 -2.74 8.37
C LEU A 441 2.90 -2.57 8.12
N CYS A 442 2.21 -1.78 8.97
CA CYS A 442 0.78 -1.55 8.82
C CYS A 442 0.44 -0.80 7.53
N ASN A 443 1.27 0.15 7.12
CA ASN A 443 1.13 0.83 5.83
C ASN A 443 1.25 -0.17 4.67
N LEU A 444 2.20 -1.11 4.73
CA LEU A 444 2.33 -2.16 3.73
C LEU A 444 1.09 -3.06 3.68
N LEU A 445 0.65 -3.58 4.82
CA LEU A 445 -0.53 -4.43 4.93
C LEU A 445 -1.81 -3.73 4.42
N ASN A 446 -1.98 -2.45 4.74
CA ASN A 446 -3.13 -1.64 4.30
C ASN A 446 -3.12 -1.32 2.80
N LEU A 447 -1.97 -1.40 2.14
CA LEU A 447 -1.82 -1.23 0.69
C LEU A 447 -1.93 -2.55 -0.09
N GLN A 448 -2.12 -3.68 0.58
CA GLN A 448 -2.31 -4.98 -0.04
C GLN A 448 -3.79 -5.36 0.04
N PRO A 449 -4.51 -5.50 -1.08
CA PRO A 449 -5.85 -6.04 -1.04
C PRO A 449 -5.82 -7.52 -0.68
N ALA A 450 -6.67 -7.95 0.24
CA ALA A 450 -6.76 -9.33 0.74
C ALA A 450 -7.04 -10.40 -0.36
N ALA A 451 -7.51 -9.99 -1.53
CA ALA A 451 -7.88 -10.86 -2.64
C ALA A 451 -6.79 -11.05 -3.70
N ASP A 452 -5.82 -10.15 -3.79
CA ASP A 452 -4.71 -10.28 -4.74
C ASP A 452 -3.48 -10.82 -3.99
N GLN A 453 -3.20 -12.10 -4.14
CA GLN A 453 -1.91 -12.74 -3.79
C GLN A 453 -0.78 -12.17 -4.67
N THR A 454 -0.69 -10.86 -4.82
CA THR A 454 0.47 -10.24 -5.44
C THR A 454 1.63 -10.39 -4.48
N ASP A 455 2.60 -11.13 -4.91
CA ASP A 455 3.87 -11.42 -4.21
C ASP A 455 4.62 -10.09 -3.99
N THR A 456 4.20 -9.34 -2.97
CA THR A 456 4.90 -8.10 -2.61
C THR A 456 6.28 -8.46 -2.13
N ARG A 457 7.28 -8.03 -2.88
CA ARG A 457 8.67 -8.27 -2.54
C ARG A 457 9.08 -7.37 -1.38
N LEU A 458 9.36 -7.98 -0.22
CA LEU A 458 9.97 -7.32 0.92
C LEU A 458 11.50 -7.51 0.87
N ARG A 459 12.25 -6.44 1.08
CA ARG A 459 13.71 -6.46 1.23
C ARG A 459 14.12 -5.51 2.35
N ALA A 460 15.02 -5.93 3.21
CA ALA A 460 15.64 -5.07 4.19
C ALA A 460 17.16 -5.07 3.98
N TYR A 461 17.77 -3.91 4.16
CA TYR A 461 19.19 -3.67 4.03
C TYR A 461 19.68 -2.88 5.24
N SER A 462 20.81 -3.28 5.77
CA SER A 462 21.56 -2.46 6.73
C SER A 462 23.04 -2.62 6.41
N PHE A 463 23.70 -1.52 6.15
CA PHE A 463 25.12 -1.49 5.80
C PHE A 463 26.00 -1.07 6.98
N SER A 464 25.41 -0.96 8.17
CA SER A 464 26.19 -0.80 9.40
C SER A 464 27.21 -1.93 9.53
N SER A 465 28.44 -1.60 9.86
CA SER A 465 29.51 -2.57 10.12
C SER A 465 29.19 -3.46 11.33
N VAL A 466 28.33 -2.98 12.21
CA VAL A 466 27.91 -3.63 13.44
C VAL A 466 26.53 -4.27 13.24
N ARG A 467 26.49 -5.60 13.12
CA ARG A 467 25.27 -6.42 13.07
C ARG A 467 24.26 -6.07 11.96
N GLY A 468 24.61 -5.27 10.97
CA GLY A 468 23.68 -4.83 9.93
C GLY A 468 22.94 -5.99 9.26
N GLY A 469 23.64 -7.06 8.85
CA GLY A 469 23.01 -8.23 8.24
C GLY A 469 22.02 -8.94 9.16
N GLN A 470 22.30 -9.03 10.46
CA GLN A 470 21.41 -9.67 11.43
C GLN A 470 20.13 -8.84 11.64
N ILE A 471 20.25 -7.51 11.71
CA ILE A 471 19.11 -6.58 11.84
C ILE A 471 18.22 -6.70 10.61
N ALA A 472 18.80 -6.63 9.42
CA ALA A 472 18.06 -6.71 8.15
C ALA A 472 17.32 -8.06 7.99
N ASN A 473 18.00 -9.17 8.29
CA ASN A 473 17.40 -10.50 8.23
C ASN A 473 16.26 -10.64 9.24
N ARG A 474 16.46 -10.21 10.49
CA ARG A 474 15.42 -10.31 11.53
C ARG A 474 14.15 -9.54 11.16
N ILE A 475 14.29 -8.34 10.61
CA ILE A 475 13.14 -7.54 10.17
C ILE A 475 12.46 -8.18 8.96
N THR A 476 13.24 -8.71 8.00
CA THR A 476 12.68 -9.42 6.85
C THR A 476 11.90 -10.66 7.28
N ASP A 477 12.42 -11.45 8.22
CA ASP A 477 11.78 -12.65 8.73
C ASP A 477 10.51 -12.34 9.53
N LEU A 478 10.58 -11.36 10.44
CA LEU A 478 9.42 -10.93 11.24
C LEU A 478 8.30 -10.40 10.34
N PHE A 479 8.59 -9.45 9.46
CA PHE A 479 7.59 -8.86 8.57
C PHE A 479 7.04 -9.89 7.58
N GLY A 480 7.92 -10.72 7.01
CA GLY A 480 7.53 -11.81 6.10
C GLY A 480 6.58 -12.80 6.78
N HIS A 481 6.88 -13.18 8.02
CA HIS A 481 6.02 -14.08 8.80
C HIS A 481 4.66 -13.43 9.12
N ILE A 482 4.63 -12.18 9.58
CA ILE A 482 3.38 -11.45 9.86
C ILE A 482 2.52 -11.34 8.59
N ILE A 483 3.12 -10.91 7.47
CA ILE A 483 2.43 -10.77 6.19
C ILE A 483 1.85 -12.13 5.74
N GLN A 484 2.66 -13.18 5.79
CA GLN A 484 2.23 -14.52 5.41
C GLN A 484 1.03 -14.99 6.24
N ARG A 485 1.06 -14.80 7.56
CA ARG A 485 -0.01 -15.26 8.46
C ARG A 485 -1.33 -14.52 8.24
N PHE A 486 -1.29 -13.22 7.99
CA PHE A 486 -2.50 -12.47 7.66
C PHE A 486 -3.02 -12.81 6.25
N HIS A 487 -2.15 -13.00 5.26
CA HIS A 487 -2.58 -13.32 3.89
C HIS A 487 -3.02 -14.78 3.70
N SER A 488 -2.52 -15.72 4.49
CA SER A 488 -3.00 -17.11 4.46
C SER A 488 -4.46 -17.25 4.93
N GLY A 489 -5.00 -16.20 5.56
CA GLY A 489 -6.33 -16.21 6.18
C GLY A 489 -6.34 -16.87 7.57
N GLU A 490 -5.21 -17.39 8.05
CA GLU A 490 -5.11 -18.02 9.38
C GLU A 490 -5.31 -17.01 10.52
N LEU A 491 -4.97 -15.73 10.29
CA LEU A 491 -5.20 -14.63 11.23
C LEU A 491 -6.30 -13.66 10.74
N ASN A 492 -7.31 -14.15 10.03
CA ASN A 492 -8.44 -13.29 9.64
C ASN A 492 -9.11 -12.72 10.90
N HIS A 493 -9.21 -11.38 10.98
CA HIS A 493 -9.60 -10.63 12.19
C HIS A 493 -8.74 -10.96 13.45
N GLY A 494 -7.55 -11.51 13.24
CA GLY A 494 -6.65 -11.96 14.30
C GLY A 494 -5.64 -10.91 14.75
N ARG A 495 -4.75 -11.37 15.63
CA ARG A 495 -3.70 -10.58 16.29
C ARG A 495 -2.36 -11.30 16.16
N TYR A 496 -1.30 -10.54 15.97
CA TYR A 496 0.08 -11.05 15.99
C TYR A 496 0.87 -10.29 17.06
N ALA A 497 1.38 -10.99 18.06
CA ALA A 497 2.11 -10.41 19.19
C ALA A 497 3.61 -10.72 19.11
N PHE A 498 4.43 -9.71 19.34
CA PHE A 498 5.89 -9.81 19.38
C PHE A 498 6.49 -8.74 20.29
N ARG A 499 7.79 -8.82 20.52
CA ARG A 499 8.50 -7.90 21.41
C ARG A 499 9.59 -7.14 20.67
N MET A 500 9.73 -5.85 20.95
CA MET A 500 10.89 -5.05 20.58
C MET A 500 11.39 -4.28 21.81
N GLY A 501 12.66 -4.41 22.13
CA GLY A 501 13.20 -3.83 23.35
C GLY A 501 12.55 -4.40 24.62
N THR A 502 11.98 -3.53 25.45
CA THR A 502 11.25 -3.88 26.67
C THR A 502 9.75 -4.05 26.46
N GLU A 503 9.20 -3.57 25.35
CA GLU A 503 7.78 -3.45 25.10
C GLU A 503 7.26 -4.61 24.25
N PHE A 504 5.99 -4.92 24.41
CA PHE A 504 5.25 -5.86 23.58
C PHE A 504 4.37 -5.08 22.61
N PHE A 505 4.30 -5.59 21.40
CA PHE A 505 3.50 -4.99 20.32
C PHE A 505 2.54 -6.02 19.78
N VAL A 506 1.34 -5.54 19.43
CA VAL A 506 0.30 -6.35 18.82
C VAL A 506 -0.13 -5.69 17.53
N VAL A 507 0.08 -6.37 16.40
CA VAL A 507 -0.52 -6.02 15.12
C VAL A 507 -1.84 -6.74 14.99
N GLN A 508 -2.89 -6.04 14.62
CA GLN A 508 -4.25 -6.57 14.52
C GLN A 508 -4.96 -6.12 13.26
N GLN A 509 -5.86 -6.97 12.78
CA GLN A 509 -6.79 -6.61 11.72
C GLN A 509 -8.09 -6.12 12.37
N GLU A 510 -8.46 -4.87 12.10
CA GLU A 510 -9.70 -4.26 12.58
C GLU A 510 -10.88 -4.58 11.64
N GLU A 511 -12.07 -4.15 12.04
CA GLU A 511 -13.23 -4.15 11.15
C GLU A 511 -12.91 -3.40 9.85
N LYS A 512 -13.45 -3.83 8.71
CA LYS A 512 -13.16 -3.32 7.36
C LYS A 512 -11.75 -3.65 6.81
N SER A 513 -11.12 -4.72 7.32
CA SER A 513 -9.81 -5.22 6.83
C SER A 513 -8.68 -4.19 6.92
N ARG A 514 -8.74 -3.26 7.85
CA ARG A 514 -7.67 -2.32 8.15
C ARG A 514 -6.75 -2.89 9.23
N TYR A 515 -5.44 -2.72 9.02
CA TYR A 515 -4.42 -3.13 9.99
C TYR A 515 -3.98 -1.95 10.83
N SER A 516 -3.87 -2.19 12.14
CA SER A 516 -3.35 -1.27 13.14
C SER A 516 -2.42 -2.00 14.10
N TRP A 517 -1.69 -1.22 14.89
CA TRP A 517 -0.85 -1.76 15.95
C TRP A 517 -1.07 -1.01 17.26
N ARG A 518 -0.68 -1.64 18.36
CA ARG A 518 -0.64 -1.05 19.69
C ARG A 518 0.51 -1.62 20.50
N SER A 519 1.00 -0.86 21.47
CA SER A 519 2.01 -1.28 22.43
C SER A 519 1.37 -1.71 23.75
N LEU A 520 2.07 -2.58 24.46
CA LEU A 520 1.74 -3.05 25.79
C LEU A 520 3.01 -2.98 26.66
N GLU A 521 2.87 -2.52 27.90
CA GLU A 521 4.01 -2.33 28.82
C GLU A 521 4.65 -3.65 29.20
N SER A 522 3.85 -4.72 29.30
CA SER A 522 4.33 -6.04 29.72
C SER A 522 3.57 -7.18 29.06
N PHE A 523 4.11 -8.38 29.18
CA PHE A 523 3.42 -9.60 28.75
C PHE A 523 2.20 -9.91 29.64
N GLU A 524 2.28 -9.56 30.92
CA GLU A 524 1.20 -9.73 31.88
C GLU A 524 -0.03 -8.91 31.46
N SER A 525 0.17 -7.69 30.95
CA SER A 525 -0.92 -6.84 30.43
C SER A 525 -1.62 -7.50 29.22
N LEU A 526 -0.85 -8.20 28.36
CA LEU A 526 -1.43 -8.98 27.27
C LEU A 526 -2.25 -10.18 27.79
N LEU A 527 -1.74 -10.89 28.82
CA LEU A 527 -2.46 -12.00 29.41
C LEU A 527 -3.76 -11.56 30.08
N GLU A 528 -3.74 -10.44 30.83
CA GLU A 528 -4.94 -9.85 31.43
C GLU A 528 -6.00 -9.53 30.38
N GLU A 529 -5.59 -8.98 29.24
CA GLU A 529 -6.51 -8.74 28.13
C GLU A 529 -7.06 -10.03 27.51
N LEU A 530 -6.22 -11.04 27.33
CA LEU A 530 -6.62 -12.32 26.77
C LEU A 530 -7.58 -13.10 27.70
N GLN A 531 -7.53 -12.82 29.00
CA GLN A 531 -8.45 -13.40 30.00
C GLN A 531 -9.82 -12.70 30.03
N GLN A 532 -9.97 -11.53 29.39
CA GLN A 532 -11.27 -10.88 29.30
C GLN A 532 -12.18 -11.61 28.32
N PRO A 533 -13.51 -11.66 28.62
CA PRO A 533 -14.49 -12.25 27.73
C PRO A 533 -14.46 -11.59 26.34
N GLN A 534 -14.45 -12.41 25.28
CA GLN A 534 -14.47 -11.95 23.90
C GLN A 534 -15.81 -12.33 23.25
N ARG A 535 -16.38 -11.44 22.43
CA ARG A 535 -17.66 -11.68 21.72
C ARG A 535 -17.47 -12.18 20.30
N VAL A 536 -16.28 -12.02 19.72
CA VAL A 536 -15.93 -12.46 18.37
C VAL A 536 -14.61 -13.23 18.45
N TYR A 537 -14.55 -14.34 17.74
CA TYR A 537 -13.30 -15.13 17.67
C TYR A 537 -12.18 -14.30 17.06
N ARG A 538 -11.06 -14.23 17.77
CA ARG A 538 -9.83 -13.58 17.33
C ARG A 538 -8.64 -14.50 17.55
N ALA A 539 -8.12 -15.05 16.48
CA ALA A 539 -6.87 -15.80 16.52
C ALA A 539 -5.71 -14.93 17.04
N LEU A 540 -4.78 -15.54 17.75
CA LEU A 540 -3.56 -14.87 18.19
C LEU A 540 -2.37 -15.74 17.82
N GLU A 541 -1.34 -15.11 17.26
CA GLU A 541 -0.05 -15.74 17.04
C GLU A 541 1.07 -14.95 17.71
N PHE A 542 2.09 -15.64 18.14
CA PHE A 542 3.28 -15.06 18.75
C PHE A 542 4.48 -15.21 17.82
N ASP A 543 5.35 -14.20 17.80
CA ASP A 543 6.67 -14.34 17.21
C ASP A 543 7.46 -15.47 17.87
N PRO A 544 7.95 -16.46 17.11
CA PRO A 544 8.66 -17.61 17.66
C PRO A 544 9.90 -17.24 18.50
N GLU A 545 10.60 -16.17 18.13
CA GLU A 545 11.85 -15.74 18.79
C GLU A 545 11.63 -15.29 20.24
N ILE A 546 10.45 -14.75 20.56
CA ILE A 546 10.21 -14.09 21.85
C ILE A 546 9.80 -15.06 22.95
N MET A 547 8.98 -16.04 22.59
CA MET A 547 8.27 -16.89 23.53
C MET A 547 8.63 -18.36 23.40
N ALA A 548 9.76 -18.70 22.79
CA ALA A 548 10.18 -20.08 22.51
C ALA A 548 10.19 -20.99 23.76
N LYS A 549 10.38 -20.41 24.97
CA LYS A 549 10.37 -21.12 26.24
C LYS A 549 9.05 -21.03 27.02
N SER A 550 8.01 -20.49 26.40
CA SER A 550 6.67 -20.31 26.96
C SER A 550 5.67 -21.29 26.34
N PRO A 551 4.64 -21.74 27.05
CA PRO A 551 3.59 -22.60 26.48
C PRO A 551 2.63 -21.84 25.53
N TYR A 552 2.51 -20.53 25.68
CA TYR A 552 1.50 -19.72 24.97
C TYR A 552 1.56 -19.80 23.44
N PRO A 553 2.73 -19.75 22.77
CA PRO A 553 2.77 -19.87 21.32
C PRO A 553 2.18 -21.17 20.79
N VAL A 554 2.38 -22.26 21.52
CA VAL A 554 1.86 -23.58 21.14
C VAL A 554 0.36 -23.67 21.40
N ILE A 555 -0.12 -23.09 22.52
CA ILE A 555 -1.53 -23.02 22.88
C ILE A 555 -2.31 -22.24 21.81
N PHE A 556 -1.90 -21.01 21.51
CA PHE A 556 -2.65 -20.15 20.59
C PHE A 556 -2.53 -20.57 19.12
N ARG A 557 -1.41 -21.14 18.69
CA ARG A 557 -1.26 -21.70 17.34
C ARG A 557 -2.27 -22.82 17.06
N GLY A 558 -2.70 -23.57 18.10
CA GLY A 558 -3.71 -24.60 18.00
C GLY A 558 -5.14 -24.09 18.12
N SER A 559 -5.37 -22.80 18.36
CA SER A 559 -6.69 -22.21 18.58
C SER A 559 -7.62 -22.41 17.37
N LYS A 560 -8.87 -22.74 17.65
CA LYS A 560 -9.93 -22.99 16.66
C LYS A 560 -11.21 -22.29 17.07
N PRO A 561 -11.95 -21.68 16.13
CA PRO A 561 -13.26 -21.15 16.44
C PRO A 561 -14.27 -22.26 16.76
N SER A 562 -15.24 -21.97 17.58
CA SER A 562 -16.35 -22.87 17.94
C SER A 562 -15.92 -24.20 18.61
N VAL A 563 -14.77 -24.21 19.27
CA VAL A 563 -14.25 -25.38 20.02
C VAL A 563 -13.61 -24.89 21.32
N ILE A 564 -14.01 -25.51 22.43
CA ILE A 564 -13.32 -25.31 23.73
C ILE A 564 -12.11 -26.21 23.76
N GLN A 565 -10.92 -25.68 23.98
CA GLN A 565 -9.66 -26.41 23.98
C GLN A 565 -8.97 -26.31 25.32
N LEU A 566 -8.70 -27.45 25.97
CA LEU A 566 -7.99 -27.55 27.24
C LEU A 566 -6.57 -28.03 26.99
N PHE A 567 -5.60 -27.25 27.43
CA PHE A 567 -4.18 -27.60 27.45
C PHE A 567 -3.75 -27.78 28.88
N PHE A 568 -3.02 -28.85 29.16
CA PHE A 568 -2.57 -29.15 30.53
C PHE A 568 -1.11 -29.55 30.56
N LYS A 569 -0.44 -29.19 31.65
CA LYS A 569 0.91 -29.58 31.97
C LYS A 569 0.90 -30.18 33.37
N THR A 570 1.29 -31.42 33.47
CA THR A 570 1.33 -32.16 34.75
C THR A 570 2.67 -32.01 35.44
N GLY A 571 2.66 -31.62 36.72
CA GLY A 571 3.78 -31.66 37.64
C GLY A 571 3.60 -32.79 38.66
N ALA A 572 4.48 -32.85 39.67
CA ALA A 572 4.46 -33.93 40.69
C ALA A 572 3.22 -33.89 41.61
N GLN A 573 2.73 -32.69 41.93
CA GLN A 573 1.57 -32.49 42.83
C GLN A 573 0.61 -31.43 42.32
N GLN A 574 0.88 -30.81 41.19
CA GLN A 574 0.08 -29.74 40.61
C GLN A 574 -0.03 -29.90 39.11
N ALA A 575 -1.14 -29.46 38.54
CA ALA A 575 -1.35 -29.33 37.09
C ALA A 575 -1.66 -27.89 36.74
N GLU A 576 -0.95 -27.38 35.76
CA GLU A 576 -1.26 -26.11 35.12
C GLU A 576 -2.27 -26.38 33.99
N ILE A 577 -3.39 -25.66 33.99
CA ILE A 577 -4.46 -25.80 33.02
C ILE A 577 -4.63 -24.48 32.31
N TYR A 578 -4.72 -24.53 30.99
CA TYR A 578 -5.02 -23.41 30.11
C TYR A 578 -6.21 -23.81 29.25
N ILE A 579 -7.25 -23.00 29.23
CA ILE A 579 -8.45 -23.25 28.43
C ILE A 579 -8.62 -22.09 27.48
N LEU A 580 -8.64 -22.38 26.18
CA LEU A 580 -9.10 -21.43 25.16
C LEU A 580 -10.58 -21.68 24.90
N ASP A 581 -11.37 -20.63 25.01
CA ASP A 581 -12.79 -20.71 24.71
C ASP A 581 -13.05 -20.64 23.18
N GLU A 582 -14.30 -20.75 22.81
CA GLU A 582 -14.78 -20.70 21.42
C GLU A 582 -14.54 -19.36 20.70
N GLN A 583 -14.22 -18.31 21.46
CA GLN A 583 -13.90 -16.97 20.96
C GLN A 583 -12.40 -16.64 21.04
N GLY A 584 -11.59 -17.57 21.55
CA GLY A 584 -10.13 -17.41 21.69
C GLY A 584 -9.70 -16.65 22.95
N ALA A 585 -10.59 -16.48 23.94
CA ALA A 585 -10.21 -15.99 25.26
C ALA A 585 -9.52 -17.08 26.09
N LEU A 586 -8.59 -16.68 26.96
CA LEU A 586 -7.77 -17.58 27.77
C LEU A 586 -8.24 -17.60 29.21
N PHE A 587 -8.52 -18.81 29.73
CA PHE A 587 -8.62 -19.07 31.15
C PHE A 587 -7.41 -19.88 31.61
N SER A 588 -6.79 -19.53 32.73
CA SER A 588 -5.66 -20.29 33.29
C SER A 588 -5.83 -20.50 34.78
N GLN A 589 -5.46 -21.70 35.22
CA GLN A 589 -5.55 -22.10 36.64
C GLN A 589 -4.49 -23.16 36.98
N THR A 590 -3.91 -23.08 38.17
CA THR A 590 -3.09 -24.14 38.74
C THR A 590 -3.92 -24.89 39.78
N LEU A 591 -4.04 -26.20 39.61
CA LEU A 591 -4.83 -27.08 40.50
C LEU A 591 -3.93 -28.11 41.15
N ALA A 592 -4.25 -28.48 42.40
CA ALA A 592 -3.65 -29.64 43.04
C ALA A 592 -4.07 -30.91 42.27
N ALA A 593 -3.14 -31.79 41.96
CA ALA A 593 -3.39 -32.97 41.14
C ALA A 593 -2.63 -34.18 41.67
N ASP A 594 -3.23 -34.91 42.61
CA ASP A 594 -2.72 -36.22 43.03
C ASP A 594 -2.91 -37.27 41.93
N SER A 595 -3.96 -37.11 41.10
CA SER A 595 -4.23 -37.93 39.93
C SER A 595 -4.57 -37.05 38.72
N PRO A 596 -3.62 -36.78 37.78
CA PRO A 596 -3.88 -36.02 36.59
C PRO A 596 -5.02 -36.59 35.71
N ARG A 597 -5.15 -37.90 35.68
CA ARG A 597 -6.22 -38.57 34.92
C ARG A 597 -7.60 -38.29 35.51
N PHE A 598 -7.73 -38.27 36.81
CA PHE A 598 -8.98 -37.95 37.49
C PHE A 598 -9.34 -36.48 37.26
N LEU A 599 -8.39 -35.59 37.45
CA LEU A 599 -8.59 -34.17 37.20
C LEU A 599 -9.08 -33.91 35.76
N MET A 600 -8.46 -34.53 34.77
CA MET A 600 -8.88 -34.36 33.35
C MET A 600 -10.28 -34.92 33.11
N LEU A 601 -10.68 -35.96 33.79
CA LEU A 601 -12.04 -36.51 33.72
C LEU A 601 -13.07 -35.48 34.23
N GLN A 602 -12.81 -34.86 35.39
CA GLN A 602 -13.71 -33.85 35.97
C GLN A 602 -13.79 -32.62 35.07
N GLN A 603 -12.66 -32.16 34.55
CA GLN A 603 -12.66 -31.03 33.59
C GLN A 603 -13.43 -31.39 32.32
N ARG A 604 -13.29 -32.59 31.78
CA ARG A 604 -14.07 -33.01 30.60
C ARG A 604 -15.56 -32.97 30.85
N ARG A 605 -16.04 -33.44 32.01
CA ARG A 605 -17.46 -33.41 32.35
C ARG A 605 -17.98 -32.01 32.38
N PHE A 606 -17.30 -31.11 33.05
CA PHE A 606 -17.67 -29.69 33.12
C PHE A 606 -17.70 -29.04 31.75
N LEU A 607 -16.66 -29.19 30.94
CA LEU A 607 -16.59 -28.62 29.62
C LEU A 607 -17.68 -29.17 28.67
N ASN A 608 -18.01 -30.46 28.77
CA ASN A 608 -19.14 -31.02 28.03
C ASN A 608 -20.49 -30.39 28.46
N SER A 609 -20.66 -30.15 29.77
CA SER A 609 -21.83 -29.44 30.29
C SER A 609 -21.93 -28.02 29.73
N LEU A 610 -20.81 -27.30 29.65
CA LEU A 610 -20.77 -25.96 29.01
C LEU A 610 -21.11 -26.01 27.52
N GLN A 611 -20.56 -26.97 26.78
CA GLN A 611 -20.87 -27.18 25.37
C GLN A 611 -22.37 -27.40 25.16
N GLN A 612 -22.98 -28.28 25.99
CA GLN A 612 -24.42 -28.52 25.92
C GLN A 612 -25.23 -27.26 26.25
N LEU A 613 -24.82 -26.52 27.28
CA LEU A 613 -25.46 -25.26 27.66
C LEU A 613 -25.42 -24.25 26.50
N HIS A 614 -24.28 -24.02 25.89
CA HIS A 614 -24.13 -23.11 24.74
C HIS A 614 -24.99 -23.55 23.56
N ASN A 615 -25.04 -24.85 23.27
CA ASN A 615 -25.84 -25.37 22.15
C ASN A 615 -27.38 -25.30 22.39
N LEU A 616 -27.80 -25.11 23.65
CA LEU A 616 -29.20 -24.94 24.04
C LEU A 616 -29.63 -23.48 24.11
N LEU A 617 -28.68 -22.54 24.26
CA LEU A 617 -28.96 -21.10 24.30
C LEU A 617 -29.23 -20.58 22.89
N PRO A 618 -30.24 -19.73 22.65
CA PRO A 618 -30.45 -19.12 21.35
C PRO A 618 -29.31 -18.12 21.06
N GLY A 619 -28.40 -18.52 20.21
CA GLY A 619 -27.29 -17.66 19.75
C GLY A 619 -27.46 -17.22 18.30
N ASP A 620 -26.96 -16.02 17.97
CA ASP A 620 -27.07 -15.39 16.65
C ASP A 620 -26.27 -16.08 15.52
N THR A 621 -25.41 -17.07 15.84
CA THR A 621 -24.40 -17.55 14.88
C THR A 621 -24.72 -18.87 14.20
N GLY A 622 -25.75 -19.57 14.54
CA GLY A 622 -26.12 -20.84 13.89
C GLY A 622 -25.06 -21.96 13.92
N ASN A 623 -23.89 -21.72 14.52
CA ASN A 623 -22.80 -22.66 14.63
C ASN A 623 -22.83 -23.34 16.01
N LEU A 624 -23.06 -24.65 16.03
CA LEU A 624 -22.96 -25.47 17.24
C LEU A 624 -21.51 -25.59 17.67
N LEU A 625 -21.25 -25.54 18.99
CA LEU A 625 -19.95 -25.87 19.55
C LEU A 625 -19.62 -27.35 19.35
N ALA A 626 -18.41 -27.62 18.88
CA ALA A 626 -17.90 -28.98 18.78
C ALA A 626 -17.52 -29.55 20.15
N GLU A 627 -17.26 -30.88 20.23
CA GLU A 627 -16.79 -31.50 21.45
C GLU A 627 -15.48 -30.87 21.92
N PRO A 628 -15.28 -30.66 23.24
CA PRO A 628 -14.05 -30.12 23.79
C PRO A 628 -12.83 -30.97 23.44
N GLU A 629 -11.73 -30.33 23.07
CA GLU A 629 -10.46 -30.96 22.73
C GLU A 629 -9.46 -30.85 23.90
N PHE A 630 -8.64 -31.90 24.10
CA PHE A 630 -7.67 -31.97 25.20
C PHE A 630 -6.27 -32.14 24.64
N TYR A 631 -5.33 -31.39 25.18
CA TYR A 631 -3.93 -31.39 24.75
C TYR A 631 -2.99 -31.40 25.95
N GLU A 632 -2.00 -32.26 25.90
CA GLU A 632 -0.91 -32.29 26.90
C GLU A 632 0.24 -31.41 26.39
N LEU A 633 0.72 -30.52 27.25
CA LEU A 633 1.89 -29.67 27.03
C LEU A 633 3.15 -30.39 27.54
N ILE A 634 4.03 -30.73 26.62
CA ILE A 634 5.28 -31.41 26.89
C ILE A 634 6.43 -30.43 26.75
N LYS A 635 7.17 -30.18 27.84
CA LYS A 635 8.38 -29.37 27.83
C LYS A 635 9.55 -30.18 27.29
N LEU A 636 10.18 -29.74 26.21
CA LEU A 636 11.34 -30.36 25.60
C LEU A 636 12.63 -30.01 26.35
N ARG A 637 13.70 -30.75 26.08
CA ARG A 637 15.04 -30.48 26.66
C ARG A 637 15.60 -29.10 26.23
N SER A 638 15.19 -28.59 25.09
CA SER A 638 15.51 -27.22 24.62
C SER A 638 14.85 -26.13 25.47
N GLY A 639 13.83 -26.47 26.26
CA GLY A 639 12.98 -25.53 26.98
C GLY A 639 11.70 -25.13 26.24
N GLU A 640 11.58 -25.48 24.98
CA GLU A 640 10.38 -25.29 24.17
C GLU A 640 9.24 -26.21 24.54
N TYR A 641 8.03 -25.90 24.12
CA TYR A 641 6.85 -26.73 24.38
C TYR A 641 6.33 -27.34 23.07
N ARG A 642 5.79 -28.56 23.18
CA ARG A 642 5.03 -29.25 22.16
C ARG A 642 3.68 -29.66 22.75
N CYS A 643 2.59 -29.60 22.00
CA CYS A 643 1.30 -30.11 22.41
C CYS A 643 0.98 -31.43 21.71
N GLU A 644 0.42 -32.35 22.46
CA GLU A 644 -0.08 -33.64 21.96
C GLU A 644 -1.56 -33.81 22.32
N ARG A 645 -2.39 -34.10 21.30
CA ARG A 645 -3.80 -34.34 21.53
C ARG A 645 -3.99 -35.60 22.38
N ARG A 646 -4.78 -35.51 23.45
CA ARG A 646 -5.10 -36.63 24.36
C ARG A 646 -6.59 -36.95 24.31
N ARG A 647 -6.92 -38.23 24.28
CA ARG A 647 -8.30 -38.69 24.46
C ARG A 647 -8.56 -38.88 25.95
N VAL A 648 -9.52 -38.16 26.49
CA VAL A 648 -10.00 -38.31 27.85
C VAL A 648 -11.35 -39.07 27.76
N PRO A 649 -11.47 -40.34 28.14
CA PRO A 649 -12.71 -41.10 28.04
C PRO A 649 -13.77 -40.55 29.00
N LEU A 650 -15.03 -40.51 28.58
CA LEU A 650 -16.15 -40.29 29.49
C LEU A 650 -16.37 -41.61 30.25
N VAL A 651 -16.15 -41.60 31.55
CA VAL A 651 -16.41 -42.73 32.44
C VAL A 651 -17.56 -42.35 33.34
N ARG A 652 -18.48 -43.27 33.61
CA ARG A 652 -19.56 -43.07 34.58
C ARG A 652 -18.93 -42.84 35.97
N ALA A 653 -19.37 -41.79 36.66
CA ALA A 653 -18.89 -41.48 38.00
C ALA A 653 -19.85 -42.08 39.01
N ASP A 654 -19.35 -42.27 40.22
CA ASP A 654 -20.18 -42.52 41.39
C ASP A 654 -20.96 -41.24 41.73
N ASP A 655 -22.16 -41.37 42.32
CA ASP A 655 -23.10 -40.23 42.49
C ASP A 655 -22.49 -39.07 43.29
N TYR A 656 -21.57 -39.34 44.24
CA TYR A 656 -20.87 -38.26 44.99
C TYR A 656 -19.81 -37.50 44.21
N MET A 657 -19.46 -37.96 43.02
CA MET A 657 -18.55 -37.28 42.12
C MET A 657 -19.25 -36.35 41.10
N GLU A 658 -20.58 -36.36 41.07
CA GLU A 658 -21.38 -35.51 40.20
C GLU A 658 -21.93 -34.31 40.99
N LEU A 659 -21.32 -33.17 40.82
CA LEU A 659 -21.74 -31.93 41.47
C LEU A 659 -22.18 -30.91 40.41
N THR A 660 -23.46 -30.54 40.48
CA THR A 660 -24.09 -29.56 39.58
C THR A 660 -24.31 -28.24 40.30
N LEU A 661 -23.82 -27.15 39.72
CA LEU A 661 -24.18 -25.79 40.13
C LEU A 661 -25.41 -25.32 39.38
N VAL A 662 -26.42 -24.83 40.11
CA VAL A 662 -27.54 -24.07 39.54
C VAL A 662 -27.31 -22.58 39.87
N SER A 663 -27.17 -21.71 38.86
CA SER A 663 -26.95 -20.27 39.02
C SER A 663 -28.10 -19.46 38.45
N ASP A 664 -28.40 -18.32 39.07
CA ASP A 664 -29.40 -17.40 38.61
C ASP A 664 -28.95 -16.60 37.36
N THR A 665 -27.67 -16.33 37.30
CA THR A 665 -27.04 -15.63 36.16
C THR A 665 -25.72 -16.31 35.77
N ALA A 666 -25.32 -16.04 34.54
CA ALA A 666 -24.04 -16.51 34.02
C ALA A 666 -22.87 -15.56 34.33
N GLN A 667 -23.14 -14.40 34.92
CA GLN A 667 -22.09 -13.42 35.24
C GLN A 667 -21.22 -13.93 36.40
N ALA A 668 -19.95 -13.48 36.38
CA ALA A 668 -19.01 -13.80 37.44
C ALA A 668 -19.50 -13.42 38.84
N ASN A 669 -20.44 -12.52 39.00
CA ASN A 669 -21.10 -12.16 40.27
C ASN A 669 -22.40 -12.94 40.54
N GLY A 670 -22.72 -13.94 39.69
CA GLY A 670 -23.90 -14.79 39.86
C GLY A 670 -23.95 -15.42 41.23
N ARG A 671 -25.13 -15.42 41.85
CA ARG A 671 -25.35 -16.13 43.10
C ARG A 671 -25.73 -17.58 42.79
N PRO A 672 -25.12 -18.55 43.47
CA PRO A 672 -25.58 -19.92 43.38
C PRO A 672 -27.00 -20.01 43.93
N VAL A 673 -27.91 -20.53 43.13
CA VAL A 673 -29.28 -20.81 43.55
C VAL A 673 -29.28 -22.12 44.38
N SER A 674 -28.62 -23.13 43.83
CA SER A 674 -28.42 -24.40 44.54
C SER A 674 -27.19 -25.18 44.07
N LEU A 675 -26.74 -26.13 44.88
CA LEU A 675 -25.75 -27.14 44.56
C LEU A 675 -26.42 -28.51 44.66
N ILE A 676 -26.31 -29.33 43.62
CA ILE A 676 -26.92 -30.68 43.57
C ILE A 676 -25.80 -31.71 43.56
N CYS A 677 -25.79 -32.58 44.54
CA CYS A 677 -24.86 -33.72 44.65
C CYS A 677 -25.62 -35.02 44.69
N GLY A 678 -25.56 -35.83 43.63
CA GLY A 678 -26.39 -37.01 43.49
C GLY A 678 -27.89 -36.66 43.56
N ASP A 679 -28.60 -37.28 44.48
CA ASP A 679 -30.05 -37.08 44.73
C ASP A 679 -30.34 -35.91 45.68
N ARG A 680 -29.35 -35.27 46.25
CA ARG A 680 -29.55 -34.19 47.23
C ARG A 680 -29.26 -32.82 46.66
N GLU A 681 -30.21 -31.91 46.88
CA GLU A 681 -30.09 -30.51 46.52
C GLU A 681 -29.90 -29.65 47.77
N PHE A 682 -28.93 -28.74 47.72
CA PHE A 682 -28.62 -27.73 48.73
C PHE A 682 -29.00 -26.36 48.13
N THR A 683 -30.03 -25.74 48.69
CA THR A 683 -30.50 -24.46 48.15
C THR A 683 -29.98 -23.28 48.99
N HIS A 684 -29.69 -22.16 48.33
CA HIS A 684 -29.32 -20.91 49.03
C HIS A 684 -30.49 -20.42 49.95
N LEU A 685 -31.69 -20.76 49.60
CA LEU A 685 -32.85 -20.43 50.41
C LEU A 685 -32.88 -21.16 51.76
N GLU A 686 -32.41 -22.40 51.79
CA GLU A 686 -32.40 -23.27 53.01
C GLU A 686 -31.13 -23.03 53.84
N TYR A 687 -29.95 -22.91 53.21
CA TYR A 687 -28.64 -22.88 53.87
C TYR A 687 -28.03 -21.48 53.94
N GLY A 688 -28.49 -20.50 53.15
CA GLY A 688 -27.90 -19.16 53.14
C GLY A 688 -26.39 -19.18 52.88
N ASP A 689 -25.61 -18.57 53.80
CA ASP A 689 -24.16 -18.52 53.72
C ASP A 689 -23.48 -19.87 54.03
N GLU A 690 -24.17 -20.81 54.68
CA GLU A 690 -23.68 -22.17 55.00
C GLU A 690 -23.83 -23.16 53.83
N LEU A 691 -24.33 -22.70 52.66
CA LEU A 691 -24.54 -23.53 51.48
C LEU A 691 -23.30 -24.35 51.10
N TYR A 692 -22.14 -23.72 51.11
CA TYR A 692 -20.88 -24.32 50.67
C TYR A 692 -20.34 -25.33 51.72
N SER A 693 -20.40 -25.00 53.02
CA SER A 693 -19.97 -25.90 54.11
C SER A 693 -20.86 -27.13 54.20
N ALA A 694 -22.20 -26.95 54.18
CA ALA A 694 -23.13 -28.04 54.19
C ALA A 694 -22.97 -29.00 53.00
N THR A 695 -22.71 -28.45 51.80
CA THR A 695 -22.45 -29.27 50.62
C THR A 695 -21.12 -29.99 50.71
N ALA A 696 -20.05 -29.34 51.19
CA ALA A 696 -18.72 -29.94 51.37
C ALA A 696 -18.76 -31.08 52.41
N ASP A 697 -19.38 -30.85 53.58
CA ASP A 697 -19.54 -31.86 54.63
C ASP A 697 -20.30 -33.10 54.12
N TYR A 698 -21.35 -32.89 53.31
CA TYR A 698 -22.08 -33.99 52.71
C TYR A 698 -21.21 -34.79 51.73
N ILE A 699 -20.47 -34.12 50.84
CA ILE A 699 -19.56 -34.80 49.90
C ILE A 699 -18.49 -35.59 50.68
N HIS A 700 -17.91 -34.99 51.71
CA HIS A 700 -16.92 -35.68 52.56
C HIS A 700 -17.49 -36.90 53.27
N SER A 701 -18.74 -36.86 53.72
CA SER A 701 -19.42 -38.00 54.35
C SER A 701 -19.65 -39.18 53.39
N LEU A 702 -19.70 -38.92 52.08
CA LEU A 702 -19.89 -39.94 51.04
C LEU A 702 -18.58 -40.54 50.53
N ARG A 703 -17.45 -39.89 50.77
CA ARG A 703 -16.12 -40.36 50.33
C ARG A 703 -15.69 -41.63 51.14
N HIS A 704 -15.07 -42.55 50.42
CA HIS A 704 -14.59 -43.78 51.02
C HIS A 704 -13.12 -43.67 51.38
N GLY A 705 -12.77 -44.05 52.64
CA GLY A 705 -11.40 -44.12 53.12
C GLY A 705 -10.72 -42.73 53.25
N ASP A 706 -9.40 -42.71 52.94
CA ASP A 706 -8.59 -41.49 53.08
C ASP A 706 -8.58 -40.64 51.80
N GLU A 707 -9.66 -40.55 50.96
CA GLU A 707 -9.77 -39.82 49.77
C GLU A 707 -9.71 -38.28 50.03
N ARG A 708 -8.57 -37.64 49.69
CA ARG A 708 -8.28 -36.22 49.96
C ARG A 708 -8.12 -35.40 48.68
N TYR A 709 -8.86 -35.72 47.62
CA TYR A 709 -8.82 -34.87 46.42
C TYR A 709 -9.80 -33.67 46.52
N PRO A 710 -9.53 -32.54 45.84
CA PRO A 710 -10.41 -31.39 45.85
C PRO A 710 -11.82 -31.72 45.34
N ILE A 711 -12.81 -30.93 45.76
CA ILE A 711 -14.18 -30.99 45.24
C ILE A 711 -14.20 -30.24 43.91
N TYR A 712 -14.70 -30.88 42.85
CA TYR A 712 -14.82 -30.30 41.51
C TYR A 712 -16.28 -30.20 41.07
N LEU A 713 -16.65 -29.08 40.46
CA LEU A 713 -17.92 -28.97 39.74
C LEU A 713 -17.85 -29.77 38.43
N THR A 714 -18.86 -30.59 38.18
CA THR A 714 -18.94 -31.43 36.98
C THR A 714 -19.98 -30.93 35.95
N SER A 715 -20.93 -30.11 36.39
CA SER A 715 -21.93 -29.53 35.49
C SER A 715 -22.45 -28.19 36.00
N LEU A 716 -23.01 -27.41 35.07
CA LEU A 716 -23.62 -26.12 35.31
C LEU A 716 -25.00 -26.06 34.64
N ARG A 717 -25.99 -25.53 35.37
CA ARG A 717 -27.33 -25.20 34.85
C ARG A 717 -27.63 -23.74 35.16
N LEU A 718 -28.30 -23.06 34.25
CA LEU A 718 -28.84 -21.71 34.48
C LEU A 718 -30.31 -21.82 34.86
N SER A 719 -30.74 -21.09 35.89
CA SER A 719 -32.14 -21.08 36.34
C SER A 719 -33.04 -20.24 35.36
N SER A 720 -32.44 -19.35 34.59
CA SER A 720 -33.09 -18.55 33.57
C SER A 720 -32.64 -18.98 32.17
N PHE A 721 -33.56 -19.35 31.29
CA PHE A 721 -33.28 -19.82 29.93
C PHE A 721 -33.09 -18.68 28.88
N GLN A 722 -33.27 -17.43 29.26
CA GLN A 722 -33.12 -16.28 28.32
C GLN A 722 -32.26 -15.17 28.94
N PRO A 723 -30.96 -15.34 29.02
CA PRO A 723 -30.07 -14.21 29.29
C PRO A 723 -30.17 -13.19 28.15
N ILE A 724 -30.13 -11.91 28.46
CA ILE A 724 -30.08 -10.80 27.48
C ILE A 724 -28.88 -10.97 26.53
N GLU A 725 -27.78 -11.45 27.08
CA GLU A 725 -26.60 -11.86 26.33
C GLU A 725 -26.15 -13.25 26.79
N PRO A 726 -25.81 -14.18 25.88
CA PRO A 726 -25.29 -15.49 26.27
C PRO A 726 -23.94 -15.32 26.96
N PRO A 727 -23.69 -16.05 28.08
CA PRO A 727 -22.41 -16.01 28.78
C PRO A 727 -21.31 -16.61 27.93
N THR A 728 -20.07 -16.10 28.05
CA THR A 728 -18.91 -16.72 27.46
C THR A 728 -18.39 -17.88 28.33
N THR A 729 -17.68 -18.82 27.71
CA THR A 729 -17.07 -19.93 28.44
C THR A 729 -16.12 -19.45 29.54
N VAL A 730 -15.35 -18.38 29.32
CA VAL A 730 -14.44 -17.81 30.33
C VAL A 730 -15.20 -17.29 31.55
N GLU A 731 -16.33 -16.59 31.36
CA GLU A 731 -17.18 -16.14 32.48
C GLU A 731 -17.69 -17.30 33.33
N LEU A 732 -18.08 -18.41 32.69
CA LEU A 732 -18.56 -19.61 33.37
C LEU A 732 -17.43 -20.37 34.06
N LEU A 733 -16.22 -20.37 33.53
CA LEU A 733 -15.03 -20.93 34.16
C LEU A 733 -14.59 -20.11 35.39
N GLU A 734 -14.72 -18.79 35.34
CA GLU A 734 -14.48 -17.93 36.51
C GLU A 734 -15.51 -18.18 37.62
N LEU A 735 -16.77 -18.38 37.26
CA LEU A 735 -17.80 -18.78 38.21
C LEU A 735 -17.48 -20.13 38.83
N LYS A 736 -17.09 -21.13 38.03
CA LYS A 736 -16.63 -22.46 38.52
C LYS A 736 -15.50 -22.33 39.52
N ARG A 737 -14.46 -21.58 39.16
CA ARG A 737 -13.26 -21.37 40.02
C ARG A 737 -13.66 -20.86 41.41
N ARG A 738 -14.48 -19.82 41.47
CA ARG A 738 -14.91 -19.21 42.74
C ARG A 738 -15.76 -20.13 43.59
N VAL A 739 -16.65 -20.91 42.98
CA VAL A 739 -17.46 -21.87 43.72
C VAL A 739 -16.61 -23.01 44.26
N GLU A 740 -15.68 -23.53 43.45
CA GLU A 740 -14.73 -24.59 43.89
C GLU A 740 -13.79 -24.11 45.00
N GLU A 741 -13.27 -22.87 44.91
CA GLU A 741 -12.44 -22.28 45.97
C GLU A 741 -13.20 -22.21 47.33
N ARG A 742 -14.49 -21.81 47.29
CA ARG A 742 -15.32 -21.77 48.49
C ARG A 742 -15.62 -23.16 49.04
N LEU A 743 -15.95 -24.13 48.17
CA LEU A 743 -16.21 -25.51 48.61
C LEU A 743 -14.96 -26.12 49.22
N ASN A 744 -13.80 -25.91 48.63
CA ASN A 744 -12.53 -26.49 49.11
C ASN A 744 -11.90 -25.73 50.30
N ALA A 745 -12.43 -24.56 50.68
CA ALA A 745 -12.03 -23.87 51.89
C ALA A 745 -12.47 -24.58 53.16
N PHE A 746 -13.41 -25.52 53.05
CA PHE A 746 -13.93 -26.36 54.14
C PHE A 746 -13.41 -27.79 54.07
N SER A 747 -12.42 -28.10 53.22
CA SER A 747 -11.83 -29.42 52.99
C SER A 747 -10.66 -29.70 53.90
#